data_312cb9f46093df104e16d9c0a433a43e
#
_entry.id   312cb9f46093df104e16d9c0a433a43e
#
_cell.length_a   1.000
_cell.length_b   1.000
_cell.length_c   1.000
_cell.angle_alpha   90.00
_cell.angle_beta   90.00
_cell.angle_gamma   90.00
#
_symmetry.space_group_name_H-M   'P 1'
#
loop_
_entity.id
_entity.type
_entity.pdbx_description
1 polymer ?
#
loop_
_entity_poly.entity_id
_entity_poly.type
_entity_poly.pdbx_seq_one_letter_code
_entity_poly.pdbx_strand_id
1 'polypeptide(L)'
;VPSPRDFLGRIAGAPGELADTAKSHAYLRALAQTSPRARVFTLGRSEEGREILMLAVADEEGIRDLDRLKAATAALADPRRTDPAAAERLVETGRPLYYFNAVLHSDETGSTEAMLELAYRLAVSEQPMIRRIRKELVVLINPVSNPDGRDKVVEWFYRFLKGKNDYGALPRQSPPYWSKYAFVDINRDTHQQVHEATKAVHRMFHEWHPTVVHDLHEAIALLLPWNGTGPYNPNIDPITHGEFLEQAFHEVQALTALGMPGVWTWNFGEAFGHHYLDSVAMNHNSLGRGYETWGNATAETVRRVLDASDATIEWYRPSPPPREFTWSARDNVNYTETGALAALDYAARNAKEMLRNFYMKGWNSWRKGVDEAPHAFVIPDDQGDRTRVVQLVARLLGQKIEVSRAQTPLVLKEGRFPAGSYVVRLDQPYRNYAVDLLTPQRFPKDGGEPYDDISWALPAHYRLDAFPIADTAVKTASLLPLVEVPNPSGTVSGAGPVLVLEDSGQEGLLAARYRLTRFKVEVAERSFRIGNADFPAGSWILPAQDGLAAAAKAVATDLGLDFSSAASVPDVSRHEAGAPRLGLLVPWADTDSIGWVRYALDQRQVPYTYLRDEDVRAGNLRGRMDVLLYGHVDLELAEQIHGLPKAWGPMPFKKTPQTPSHGTPAESADVTGGMGWEGLAHLQRFVEDGGLLVTLGSGSALALEAGIVRGVRRVAGGVPRSSQGGGEASAAAAQRVATRTPGAHLRVTFRRPDHPLAYGYPKRTHVFRQNFPLYDTPRRWLRMAYCTSCLDGPEDASGVVLEWGDREGALFVVSGQAWGEGSLVGRPAVLDLAAGKGHVVAFNFNPLHRDLNRGDHRLVWNAILNWQSILAGGSR
;
A
#
# COMPACT_ATOMS: atom_id res chain seq x y z
N VAL A 1 -28.38 1.65 30.52
CA VAL A 1 -27.52 1.71 29.31
C VAL A 1 -28.29 2.44 28.21
N PRO A 2 -27.85 3.59 27.73
CA PRO A 2 -28.56 4.33 26.68
C PRO A 2 -28.51 3.54 25.36
N SER A 3 -29.64 3.50 24.62
CA SER A 3 -29.63 2.99 23.26
C SER A 3 -28.98 3.99 22.31
N PRO A 4 -28.53 3.56 21.11
CA PRO A 4 -28.06 4.50 20.07
C PRO A 4 -29.10 5.59 19.80
N ARG A 5 -30.39 5.22 19.76
CA ARG A 5 -31.51 6.17 19.59
C ARG A 5 -31.57 7.24 20.69
N ASP A 6 -31.44 6.84 21.96
CA ASP A 6 -31.52 7.76 23.09
C ASP A 6 -30.31 8.71 23.15
N PHE A 7 -29.12 8.20 22.75
CA PHE A 7 -27.88 8.97 22.80
C PHE A 7 -27.68 9.87 21.57
N LEU A 8 -27.91 9.34 20.37
CA LEU A 8 -27.72 10.05 19.12
C LEU A 8 -28.94 10.88 18.69
N GLY A 9 -30.09 10.70 19.37
CA GLY A 9 -31.37 11.31 18.96
C GLY A 9 -32.02 10.69 17.74
N ARG A 10 -31.48 9.59 17.23
CA ARG A 10 -31.92 8.86 16.04
C ARG A 10 -31.57 7.38 16.11
N ILE A 11 -32.21 6.55 15.32
CA ILE A 11 -31.76 5.16 15.14
C ILE A 11 -30.42 5.11 14.38
N ALA A 12 -29.64 4.07 14.60
CA ALA A 12 -28.47 3.81 13.78
C ALA A 12 -28.87 3.60 12.32
N GLY A 13 -28.13 4.19 11.40
CA GLY A 13 -28.44 4.14 9.96
C GLY A 13 -29.70 4.92 9.56
N ALA A 14 -30.18 5.89 10.36
CA ALA A 14 -31.28 6.74 9.96
C ALA A 14 -30.96 7.42 8.63
N PRO A 15 -31.88 7.41 7.64
CA PRO A 15 -31.65 8.05 6.34
C PRO A 15 -31.25 9.51 6.48
N GLY A 16 -30.20 9.91 5.74
CA GLY A 16 -29.69 11.29 5.76
C GLY A 16 -28.90 11.66 6.99
N GLU A 17 -28.52 10.72 7.84
CA GLU A 17 -27.79 10.97 9.07
C GLU A 17 -26.57 10.06 9.25
N LEU A 18 -25.42 10.67 9.61
CA LEU A 18 -24.18 9.98 9.92
C LEU A 18 -23.59 10.46 11.25
N ALA A 19 -23.05 9.54 12.04
CA ALA A 19 -22.26 9.87 13.21
C ALA A 19 -20.80 10.11 12.81
N ASP A 20 -20.21 11.20 13.27
CA ASP A 20 -18.78 11.46 13.21
C ASP A 20 -18.02 10.60 14.24
N THR A 21 -16.70 10.66 14.20
CA THR A 21 -15.81 9.93 15.12
C THR A 21 -16.09 10.30 16.57
N ALA A 22 -16.24 11.58 16.87
CA ALA A 22 -16.43 12.06 18.23
C ALA A 22 -17.73 11.54 18.86
N LYS A 23 -18.84 11.57 18.11
CA LYS A 23 -20.15 11.04 18.55
C LYS A 23 -20.10 9.52 18.74
N SER A 24 -19.48 8.80 17.81
CA SER A 24 -19.32 7.35 17.88
C SER A 24 -18.54 6.94 19.11
N HIS A 25 -17.40 7.58 19.38
CA HIS A 25 -16.58 7.30 20.55
C HIS A 25 -17.26 7.70 21.86
N ALA A 26 -17.94 8.84 21.89
CA ALA A 26 -18.69 9.30 23.07
C ALA A 26 -19.79 8.30 23.43
N TYR A 27 -20.51 7.78 22.45
CA TYR A 27 -21.52 6.74 22.66
C TYR A 27 -20.92 5.47 23.28
N LEU A 28 -19.85 4.91 22.70
CA LEU A 28 -19.24 3.70 23.26
C LEU A 28 -18.67 3.89 24.66
N ARG A 29 -18.16 5.09 24.98
CA ARG A 29 -17.75 5.44 26.34
C ARG A 29 -18.94 5.47 27.31
N ALA A 30 -20.05 6.07 26.90
CA ALA A 30 -21.28 6.09 27.71
C ALA A 30 -21.84 4.70 27.95
N LEU A 31 -21.79 3.83 26.92
CA LEU A 31 -22.18 2.43 27.05
C LEU A 31 -21.29 1.68 28.06
N ALA A 32 -19.97 1.82 27.96
CA ALA A 32 -19.01 1.18 28.86
C ALA A 32 -19.10 1.71 30.30
N GLN A 33 -19.44 3.00 30.49
CA GLN A 33 -19.65 3.57 31.82
C GLN A 33 -20.92 3.06 32.52
N THR A 34 -21.91 2.64 31.73
CA THR A 34 -23.23 2.22 32.27
C THR A 34 -23.47 0.73 32.19
N SER A 35 -22.55 -0.05 31.62
CA SER A 35 -22.67 -1.52 31.52
C SER A 35 -21.45 -2.22 32.10
N PRO A 36 -21.63 -3.17 33.04
CA PRO A 36 -20.52 -4.02 33.53
C PRO A 36 -20.03 -5.04 32.49
N ARG A 37 -20.68 -5.13 31.33
CA ARG A 37 -20.39 -6.04 30.20
C ARG A 37 -19.54 -5.40 29.12
N ALA A 38 -19.06 -4.18 29.33
CA ALA A 38 -18.33 -3.43 28.33
C ALA A 38 -17.15 -2.66 28.92
N ARG A 39 -16.03 -2.61 28.19
CA ARG A 39 -14.82 -1.86 28.57
C ARG A 39 -14.16 -1.26 27.33
N VAL A 40 -13.76 0.01 27.41
CA VAL A 40 -13.14 0.76 26.31
C VAL A 40 -11.61 0.74 26.41
N PHE A 41 -10.95 0.67 25.26
CA PHE A 41 -9.49 0.74 25.09
C PHE A 41 -9.13 1.72 23.98
N THR A 42 -7.96 2.33 24.07
CA THR A 42 -7.35 3.13 23.01
C THR A 42 -6.29 2.28 22.29
N LEU A 43 -6.47 2.01 21.00
CA LEU A 43 -5.49 1.31 20.18
C LEU A 43 -4.31 2.23 19.80
N GLY A 44 -4.58 3.51 19.54
CA GLY A 44 -3.58 4.48 19.15
C GLY A 44 -4.19 5.77 18.65
N ARG A 45 -3.44 6.46 17.78
CA ARG A 45 -3.87 7.69 17.13
C ARG A 45 -3.57 7.63 15.63
N SER A 46 -4.38 8.35 14.85
CA SER A 46 -4.17 8.55 13.42
C SER A 46 -3.09 9.59 13.14
N GLU A 47 -2.76 9.82 11.87
CA GLU A 47 -1.81 10.83 11.40
C GLU A 47 -2.19 12.27 11.80
N GLU A 48 -3.48 12.59 11.91
CA GLU A 48 -3.98 13.88 12.35
C GLU A 48 -4.22 13.94 13.88
N GLY A 49 -3.82 12.88 14.60
CA GLY A 49 -3.83 12.81 16.06
C GLY A 49 -5.17 12.39 16.67
N ARG A 50 -6.17 11.98 15.87
CA ARG A 50 -7.44 11.46 16.38
C ARG A 50 -7.27 10.08 17.00
N GLU A 51 -8.00 9.86 18.09
CA GLU A 51 -7.97 8.57 18.78
C GLU A 51 -8.61 7.46 17.93
N ILE A 52 -8.05 6.25 18.01
CA ILE A 52 -8.64 5.01 17.50
C ILE A 52 -9.02 4.17 18.71
N LEU A 53 -10.33 3.91 18.84
CA LEU A 53 -10.93 3.33 20.02
C LEU A 53 -11.43 1.92 19.73
N MET A 54 -11.33 1.04 20.75
CA MET A 54 -11.90 -0.31 20.72
C MET A 54 -12.74 -0.55 21.96
N LEU A 55 -13.92 -1.15 21.78
CA LEU A 55 -14.79 -1.61 22.86
C LEU A 55 -14.68 -3.13 22.97
N ALA A 56 -14.42 -3.65 24.16
CA ALA A 56 -14.57 -5.07 24.47
C ALA A 56 -15.93 -5.32 25.10
N VAL A 57 -16.65 -6.34 24.63
CA VAL A 57 -17.95 -6.77 25.18
C VAL A 57 -17.92 -8.27 25.47
N ALA A 58 -18.34 -8.64 26.68
CA ALA A 58 -18.55 -10.03 27.14
C ALA A 58 -19.58 -10.04 28.28
N ASP A 59 -19.80 -11.18 28.93
CA ASP A 59 -20.53 -11.19 30.22
C ASP A 59 -19.67 -10.51 31.31
N GLU A 60 -20.27 -10.28 32.47
CA GLU A 60 -19.62 -9.57 33.58
C GLU A 60 -18.36 -10.30 34.07
N GLU A 61 -18.36 -11.64 34.01
CA GLU A 61 -17.19 -12.45 34.34
C GLU A 61 -16.08 -12.26 33.30
N GLY A 62 -16.41 -12.34 32.01
CA GLY A 62 -15.45 -12.17 30.92
C GLY A 62 -14.80 -10.78 30.93
N ILE A 63 -15.56 -9.72 31.24
CA ILE A 63 -14.97 -8.35 31.35
C ILE A 63 -14.08 -8.24 32.59
N ARG A 64 -14.44 -8.86 33.72
CA ARG A 64 -13.61 -8.88 34.92
C ARG A 64 -12.30 -9.65 34.69
N ASP A 65 -12.38 -10.79 33.98
CA ASP A 65 -11.28 -11.71 33.73
C ASP A 65 -10.52 -11.42 32.40
N LEU A 66 -10.74 -10.26 31.78
CA LEU A 66 -10.27 -9.95 30.45
C LEU A 66 -8.76 -10.11 30.29
N ASP A 67 -7.97 -9.72 31.29
CA ASP A 67 -6.51 -9.84 31.24
C ASP A 67 -6.05 -11.32 31.23
N ARG A 68 -6.77 -12.20 31.95
CA ARG A 68 -6.54 -13.66 31.89
C ARG A 68 -6.90 -14.24 30.53
N LEU A 69 -8.00 -13.77 29.91
CA LEU A 69 -8.42 -14.23 28.58
C LEU A 69 -7.44 -13.78 27.51
N LYS A 70 -6.93 -12.55 27.58
CA LYS A 70 -5.82 -12.06 26.73
C LYS A 70 -4.56 -12.90 26.90
N ALA A 71 -4.18 -13.21 28.14
CA ALA A 71 -3.00 -14.03 28.40
C ALA A 71 -3.17 -15.46 27.85
N ALA A 72 -4.39 -16.01 27.87
CA ALA A 72 -4.68 -17.32 27.29
C ALA A 72 -4.49 -17.33 25.77
N THR A 73 -5.04 -16.34 25.03
CA THR A 73 -4.83 -16.24 23.57
C THR A 73 -3.35 -15.97 23.22
N ALA A 74 -2.65 -15.14 23.99
CA ALA A 74 -1.22 -14.91 23.82
C ALA A 74 -0.39 -16.20 24.03
N ALA A 75 -0.77 -17.04 25.01
CA ALA A 75 -0.11 -18.33 25.24
C ALA A 75 -0.41 -19.33 24.11
N LEU A 76 -1.63 -19.35 23.58
CA LEU A 76 -1.98 -20.17 22.40
C LEU A 76 -1.29 -19.72 21.13
N ALA A 77 -0.97 -18.43 20.99
CA ALA A 77 -0.27 -17.89 19.84
C ALA A 77 1.20 -18.30 19.75
N ASP A 78 1.82 -18.75 20.87
CA ASP A 78 3.22 -19.24 20.87
C ASP A 78 3.31 -20.71 21.31
N PRO A 79 3.20 -21.65 20.37
CA PRO A 79 3.24 -23.08 20.65
C PRO A 79 4.60 -23.59 21.16
N ARG A 80 5.66 -22.79 21.10
CA ARG A 80 6.99 -23.13 21.67
C ARG A 80 6.96 -23.13 23.22
N ARG A 81 6.06 -22.29 23.77
CA ARG A 81 5.91 -22.07 25.23
C ARG A 81 4.71 -22.80 25.81
N THR A 82 3.82 -23.28 24.95
CA THR A 82 2.56 -23.92 25.32
C THR A 82 2.51 -25.30 24.68
N ASP A 83 2.76 -26.36 25.46
CA ASP A 83 2.63 -27.73 24.96
C ASP A 83 1.14 -28.10 24.67
N PRO A 84 0.87 -29.15 23.89
CA PRO A 84 -0.49 -29.53 23.53
C PRO A 84 -1.42 -29.76 24.70
N ALA A 85 -0.93 -30.30 25.84
CA ALA A 85 -1.74 -30.55 27.03
C ALA A 85 -2.08 -29.24 27.77
N ALA A 86 -1.12 -28.29 27.80
CA ALA A 86 -1.36 -26.94 28.32
C ALA A 86 -2.31 -26.16 27.41
N ALA A 87 -2.15 -26.27 26.06
CA ALA A 87 -3.04 -25.67 25.11
C ALA A 87 -4.50 -26.14 25.29
N GLU A 88 -4.72 -27.44 25.44
CA GLU A 88 -6.08 -27.97 25.64
C GLU A 88 -6.72 -27.43 26.94
N ARG A 89 -5.98 -27.27 28.02
CA ARG A 89 -6.46 -26.62 29.24
C ARG A 89 -6.84 -25.16 29.03
N LEU A 90 -6.07 -24.44 28.21
CA LEU A 90 -6.39 -23.05 27.82
C LEU A 90 -7.62 -22.99 26.92
N VAL A 91 -7.79 -23.93 26.00
CA VAL A 91 -8.97 -24.04 25.13
C VAL A 91 -10.23 -24.30 26.00
N GLU A 92 -10.16 -25.15 27.04
CA GLU A 92 -11.31 -25.42 27.89
C GLU A 92 -11.77 -24.22 28.73
N THR A 93 -10.83 -23.34 29.11
CA THR A 93 -11.08 -22.19 30.01
C THR A 93 -10.98 -20.84 29.34
N GLY A 94 -10.49 -20.79 28.11
CA GLY A 94 -10.35 -19.60 27.31
C GLY A 94 -11.63 -19.20 26.56
N ARG A 95 -11.61 -18.06 25.92
CA ARG A 95 -12.66 -17.59 25.02
C ARG A 95 -12.01 -17.01 23.77
N PRO A 96 -12.52 -17.29 22.57
CA PRO A 96 -12.09 -16.60 21.35
C PRO A 96 -12.23 -15.09 21.47
N LEU A 97 -11.23 -14.34 21.03
CA LEU A 97 -11.32 -12.91 20.86
C LEU A 97 -11.74 -12.64 19.41
N TYR A 98 -12.93 -12.09 19.22
CA TYR A 98 -13.53 -11.80 17.92
C TYR A 98 -13.49 -10.29 17.65
N TYR A 99 -12.64 -9.84 16.72
CA TYR A 99 -12.42 -8.43 16.45
C TYR A 99 -13.15 -7.99 15.18
N PHE A 100 -13.97 -6.94 15.31
CA PHE A 100 -14.56 -6.21 14.20
C PHE A 100 -13.81 -4.93 13.94
N ASN A 101 -13.45 -4.70 12.67
CA ASN A 101 -12.84 -3.49 12.17
C ASN A 101 -13.82 -2.78 11.24
N ALA A 102 -14.21 -1.56 11.54
CA ALA A 102 -15.16 -0.79 10.74
C ALA A 102 -14.51 0.49 10.20
N VAL A 103 -14.97 0.93 9.02
CA VAL A 103 -14.54 2.18 8.38
C VAL A 103 -13.02 2.24 8.22
N LEU A 104 -12.44 1.22 7.61
CA LEU A 104 -11.09 1.31 7.08
C LEU A 104 -11.09 2.22 5.85
N HIS A 105 -12.04 2.02 4.95
CA HIS A 105 -12.41 2.97 3.90
C HIS A 105 -13.49 3.92 4.43
N SER A 106 -13.21 5.20 4.35
CA SER A 106 -14.00 6.20 5.10
C SER A 106 -15.34 6.52 4.50
N ASP A 107 -15.54 6.28 3.21
CA ASP A 107 -16.82 6.44 2.52
C ASP A 107 -17.75 5.21 2.61
N GLU A 108 -17.26 4.14 3.21
CA GLU A 108 -18.05 2.94 3.55
C GLU A 108 -18.75 3.14 4.89
N THR A 109 -19.76 3.99 4.89
CA THR A 109 -20.24 4.69 6.08
C THR A 109 -21.14 3.89 7.02
N GLY A 110 -21.78 2.83 6.55
CA GLY A 110 -22.80 2.07 7.30
C GLY A 110 -22.23 1.18 8.40
N SER A 111 -20.99 0.72 8.25
CA SER A 111 -20.39 -0.21 9.22
C SER A 111 -20.19 0.41 10.61
N THR A 112 -19.84 1.72 10.71
CA THR A 112 -19.83 2.44 12.00
C THR A 112 -21.19 2.34 12.69
N GLU A 113 -22.26 2.71 11.97
CA GLU A 113 -23.62 2.72 12.50
C GLU A 113 -24.05 1.32 12.97
N ALA A 114 -23.72 0.29 12.19
CA ALA A 114 -23.99 -1.12 12.56
C ALA A 114 -23.25 -1.53 13.84
N MET A 115 -22.00 -1.11 14.00
CA MET A 115 -21.20 -1.44 15.17
C MET A 115 -21.69 -0.74 16.44
N LEU A 116 -22.26 0.47 16.36
CA LEU A 116 -22.87 1.11 17.51
C LEU A 116 -24.13 0.35 17.98
N GLU A 117 -24.96 -0.11 17.04
CA GLU A 117 -26.17 -0.89 17.38
C GLU A 117 -25.80 -2.28 17.90
N LEU A 118 -24.86 -2.97 17.27
CA LEU A 118 -24.35 -4.27 17.72
C LEU A 118 -23.77 -4.18 19.14
N ALA A 119 -22.97 -3.16 19.45
CA ALA A 119 -22.40 -2.95 20.77
C ALA A 119 -23.50 -2.83 21.85
N TYR A 120 -24.54 -2.06 21.58
CA TYR A 120 -25.70 -1.95 22.48
C TYR A 120 -26.40 -3.28 22.65
N ARG A 121 -26.76 -3.96 21.56
CA ARG A 121 -27.45 -5.23 21.58
C ARG A 121 -26.69 -6.29 22.36
N LEU A 122 -25.38 -6.39 22.14
CA LEU A 122 -24.50 -7.30 22.88
C LEU A 122 -24.46 -6.96 24.39
N ALA A 123 -24.47 -5.68 24.77
CA ALA A 123 -24.40 -5.27 26.17
C ALA A 123 -25.69 -5.51 26.95
N VAL A 124 -26.87 -5.35 26.32
CA VAL A 124 -28.14 -5.29 27.05
C VAL A 124 -29.08 -6.47 26.80
N SER A 125 -29.03 -7.14 25.65
CA SER A 125 -30.03 -8.14 25.31
C SER A 125 -29.84 -9.41 26.12
N GLU A 126 -30.96 -9.95 26.59
CA GLU A 126 -31.04 -11.23 27.33
C GLU A 126 -31.54 -12.39 26.45
N GLN A 127 -31.62 -12.20 25.13
CA GLN A 127 -31.95 -13.28 24.21
C GLN A 127 -30.94 -14.43 24.35
N PRO A 128 -31.36 -15.71 24.27
CA PRO A 128 -30.49 -16.86 24.50
C PRO A 128 -29.22 -16.86 23.62
N MET A 129 -29.34 -16.43 22.35
CA MET A 129 -28.23 -16.30 21.41
C MET A 129 -27.21 -15.27 21.92
N ILE A 130 -27.66 -14.07 22.31
CA ILE A 130 -26.76 -12.99 22.76
C ILE A 130 -26.09 -13.37 24.10
N ARG A 131 -26.83 -14.01 25.00
CA ARG A 131 -26.24 -14.52 26.25
C ARG A 131 -25.14 -15.55 25.98
N ARG A 132 -25.35 -16.47 25.03
CA ARG A 132 -24.32 -17.42 24.59
C ARG A 132 -23.11 -16.70 24.02
N ILE A 133 -23.29 -15.75 23.10
CA ILE A 133 -22.21 -14.96 22.53
C ILE A 133 -21.36 -14.32 23.63
N ARG A 134 -21.99 -13.61 24.59
CA ARG A 134 -21.27 -12.98 25.70
C ARG A 134 -20.52 -13.96 26.60
N LYS A 135 -21.08 -15.15 26.79
CA LYS A 135 -20.48 -16.18 27.64
C LYS A 135 -19.28 -16.86 27.00
N GLU A 136 -19.38 -17.14 25.70
CA GLU A 136 -18.37 -17.95 25.00
C GLU A 136 -17.30 -17.10 24.29
N LEU A 137 -17.54 -15.82 24.05
CA LEU A 137 -16.66 -14.94 23.33
C LEU A 137 -16.29 -13.68 24.12
N VAL A 138 -15.21 -13.04 23.72
CA VAL A 138 -14.95 -11.61 23.93
C VAL A 138 -15.05 -10.94 22.55
N VAL A 139 -16.05 -10.08 22.37
CA VAL A 139 -16.24 -9.32 21.14
C VAL A 139 -15.53 -7.98 21.25
N LEU A 140 -14.60 -7.71 20.32
CA LEU A 140 -13.82 -6.50 20.24
C LEU A 140 -14.35 -5.68 19.06
N ILE A 141 -14.77 -4.44 19.28
CA ILE A 141 -15.38 -3.58 18.25
C ILE A 141 -14.57 -2.30 18.11
N ASN A 142 -13.93 -2.12 16.94
CA ASN A 142 -13.39 -0.85 16.51
C ASN A 142 -14.39 -0.19 15.54
N PRO A 143 -15.13 0.84 15.96
CA PRO A 143 -16.20 1.42 15.14
C PRO A 143 -15.66 2.33 14.03
N VAL A 144 -14.42 2.84 14.16
CA VAL A 144 -13.80 3.78 13.23
C VAL A 144 -12.28 3.57 13.23
N SER A 145 -11.78 2.77 12.30
CA SER A 145 -10.33 2.54 12.16
C SER A 145 -9.60 3.67 11.43
N ASN A 146 -10.32 4.44 10.61
CA ASN A 146 -9.80 5.65 9.95
C ASN A 146 -10.58 6.91 10.39
N PRO A 147 -10.32 7.45 11.59
CA PRO A 147 -11.05 8.60 12.12
C PRO A 147 -10.81 9.89 11.33
N ASP A 148 -9.63 10.08 10.72
CA ASP A 148 -9.34 11.25 9.90
C ASP A 148 -10.24 11.30 8.67
N GLY A 149 -10.38 10.17 8.01
CA GLY A 149 -11.25 10.04 6.85
C GLY A 149 -12.72 10.08 7.21
N ARG A 150 -13.12 9.40 8.30
CA ARG A 150 -14.53 9.40 8.74
C ARG A 150 -15.07 10.81 8.91
N ASP A 151 -14.34 11.67 9.60
CA ASP A 151 -14.78 13.03 9.85
C ASP A 151 -14.89 13.83 8.54
N LYS A 152 -13.89 13.69 7.63
CA LYS A 152 -13.93 14.35 6.31
C LYS A 152 -15.11 13.90 5.46
N VAL A 153 -15.42 12.60 5.45
CA VAL A 153 -16.54 12.04 4.67
C VAL A 153 -17.89 12.50 5.27
N VAL A 154 -18.04 12.49 6.59
CA VAL A 154 -19.27 12.97 7.24
C VAL A 154 -19.51 14.44 6.96
N GLU A 155 -18.47 15.29 7.05
CA GLU A 155 -18.56 16.72 6.73
C GLU A 155 -18.90 16.93 5.24
N TRP A 156 -18.29 16.16 4.33
CA TRP A 156 -18.57 16.17 2.89
C TRP A 156 -20.02 15.79 2.58
N PHE A 157 -20.51 14.72 3.23
CA PHE A 157 -21.90 14.27 3.10
C PHE A 157 -22.89 15.40 3.48
N TYR A 158 -22.72 15.97 4.67
CA TYR A 158 -23.62 17.04 5.12
C TYR A 158 -23.54 18.30 4.25
N ARG A 159 -22.40 18.56 3.64
CA ARG A 159 -22.19 19.73 2.80
C ARG A 159 -22.74 19.58 1.39
N PHE A 160 -22.55 18.43 0.76
CA PHE A 160 -22.79 18.27 -0.68
C PHE A 160 -23.80 17.19 -1.06
N LEU A 161 -24.01 16.19 -0.21
CA LEU A 161 -24.78 15.01 -0.57
C LEU A 161 -26.13 14.92 0.12
N LYS A 162 -26.26 15.42 1.33
CA LYS A 162 -27.52 15.37 2.11
C LYS A 162 -28.69 15.99 1.32
N GLY A 163 -29.81 15.26 1.23
CA GLY A 163 -30.97 15.64 0.46
C GLY A 163 -30.89 15.28 -1.03
N LYS A 164 -29.83 14.63 -1.50
CA LYS A 164 -29.67 14.12 -2.86
C LYS A 164 -30.04 12.66 -2.90
N ASN A 165 -31.18 12.33 -3.49
CA ASN A 165 -31.74 10.97 -3.55
C ASN A 165 -31.69 10.34 -4.96
N ASP A 166 -31.19 11.05 -5.96
CA ASP A 166 -30.88 10.50 -7.28
C ASP A 166 -29.39 10.16 -7.34
N TYR A 167 -29.06 8.88 -7.21
CA TYR A 167 -27.68 8.41 -7.18
C TYR A 167 -26.92 8.69 -8.48
N GLY A 168 -27.61 8.63 -9.63
CA GLY A 168 -27.01 8.92 -10.94
C GLY A 168 -26.67 10.40 -11.15
N ALA A 169 -27.30 11.29 -10.37
CA ALA A 169 -27.07 12.74 -10.44
C ALA A 169 -26.22 13.27 -9.26
N LEU A 170 -25.71 12.39 -8.38
CA LEU A 170 -24.87 12.82 -7.27
C LEU A 170 -23.57 13.46 -7.77
N PRO A 171 -23.12 14.56 -7.13
CA PRO A 171 -21.78 15.07 -7.30
C PRO A 171 -20.77 14.06 -6.73
N ARG A 172 -19.47 14.39 -6.77
CA ARG A 172 -18.43 13.55 -6.17
C ARG A 172 -18.83 13.10 -4.75
N GLN A 173 -18.86 11.78 -4.54
CA GLN A 173 -19.42 11.19 -3.31
C GLN A 173 -18.45 11.28 -2.12
N SER A 174 -17.13 11.34 -2.39
CA SER A 174 -16.10 11.38 -1.36
C SER A 174 -15.27 12.65 -1.45
N PRO A 175 -14.72 13.16 -0.34
CA PRO A 175 -13.77 14.28 -0.35
C PRO A 175 -12.50 13.89 -1.11
N PRO A 176 -11.64 14.87 -1.49
CA PRO A 176 -10.36 14.58 -2.16
C PRO A 176 -9.40 13.70 -1.35
N TYR A 177 -9.48 13.72 -0.03
CA TYR A 177 -8.63 12.95 0.88
C TYR A 177 -9.44 12.29 1.99
N TRP A 178 -9.18 11.01 2.27
CA TRP A 178 -9.68 10.34 3.49
C TRP A 178 -8.71 10.47 4.65
N SER A 179 -7.41 10.27 4.40
CA SER A 179 -6.39 10.45 5.43
C SER A 179 -5.46 11.61 5.06
N LYS A 180 -4.36 11.73 5.77
CA LYS A 180 -3.33 12.72 5.46
C LYS A 180 -2.66 12.47 4.09
N TYR A 181 -2.43 11.22 3.72
CA TYR A 181 -1.71 10.84 2.51
C TYR A 181 -2.54 9.96 1.59
N ALA A 182 -2.95 8.79 2.07
CA ALA A 182 -3.61 7.78 1.28
C ALA A 182 -5.13 7.97 1.25
N PHE A 183 -5.75 7.41 0.25
CA PHE A 183 -7.18 7.30 0.08
C PHE A 183 -7.59 5.83 0.35
N VAL A 184 -7.76 5.01 -0.67
CA VAL A 184 -8.09 3.58 -0.53
C VAL A 184 -6.95 2.77 0.08
N ASP A 185 -5.72 3.18 -0.14
CA ASP A 185 -4.50 2.40 0.15
C ASP A 185 -4.19 2.17 1.64
N ILE A 186 -4.99 2.71 2.58
CA ILE A 186 -4.91 2.29 3.99
C ILE A 186 -5.13 0.78 4.13
N ASN A 187 -5.99 0.17 3.30
CA ASN A 187 -6.14 -1.30 3.24
C ASN A 187 -5.11 -1.98 2.33
N ARG A 188 -4.03 -1.31 1.96
CA ARG A 188 -2.87 -1.87 1.23
C ARG A 188 -1.57 -1.68 2.01
N ASP A 189 -1.65 -0.98 3.15
CA ASP A 189 -0.52 -0.68 4.03
C ASP A 189 -0.30 -1.74 5.14
N THR A 190 -1.19 -2.73 5.24
CA THR A 190 -1.26 -3.60 6.42
C THR A 190 0.00 -4.44 6.63
N HIS A 191 0.66 -4.91 5.57
CA HIS A 191 1.93 -5.63 5.66
C HIS A 191 3.13 -4.71 5.92
N GLN A 192 3.04 -3.41 5.56
CA GLN A 192 4.11 -2.43 5.74
C GLN A 192 4.01 -1.66 7.06
N GLN A 193 2.79 -1.33 7.49
CA GLN A 193 2.51 -0.51 8.67
C GLN A 193 3.26 0.84 8.63
N VAL A 194 3.14 1.60 7.56
CA VAL A 194 3.77 2.92 7.46
C VAL A 194 2.88 4.02 8.04
N HIS A 195 1.55 3.89 7.90
CA HIS A 195 0.60 4.83 8.47
C HIS A 195 0.36 4.61 9.97
N GLU A 196 0.15 5.70 10.72
CA GLU A 196 -0.11 5.62 12.17
C GLU A 196 -1.43 4.91 12.48
N ALA A 197 -2.47 5.12 11.65
CA ALA A 197 -3.73 4.41 11.79
C ALA A 197 -3.54 2.90 11.61
N THR A 198 -2.76 2.46 10.62
CA THR A 198 -2.44 1.04 10.40
C THR A 198 -1.67 0.46 11.58
N LYS A 199 -0.63 1.16 12.08
CA LYS A 199 0.12 0.76 13.27
C LYS A 199 -0.79 0.60 14.50
N ALA A 200 -1.74 1.52 14.69
CA ALA A 200 -2.68 1.49 15.80
C ALA A 200 -3.59 0.25 15.74
N VAL A 201 -4.18 -0.04 14.58
CA VAL A 201 -4.99 -1.25 14.36
C VAL A 201 -4.15 -2.52 14.58
N HIS A 202 -2.91 -2.55 14.11
CA HIS A 202 -2.04 -3.72 14.25
C HIS A 202 -1.57 -4.00 15.69
N ARG A 203 -1.65 -3.03 16.61
CA ARG A 203 -1.45 -3.31 18.04
C ARG A 203 -2.41 -4.36 18.57
N MET A 204 -3.60 -4.45 18.00
CA MET A 204 -4.56 -5.50 18.30
C MET A 204 -3.97 -6.90 18.11
N PHE A 205 -3.25 -7.16 17.00
CA PHE A 205 -2.59 -8.45 16.79
C PHE A 205 -1.51 -8.74 17.85
N HIS A 206 -0.76 -7.74 18.25
CA HIS A 206 0.39 -7.89 19.12
C HIS A 206 0.04 -7.94 20.62
N GLU A 207 -1.09 -7.36 20.98
CA GLU A 207 -1.52 -7.25 22.37
C GLU A 207 -2.70 -8.15 22.72
N TRP A 208 -3.55 -8.50 21.75
CA TRP A 208 -4.77 -9.25 21.98
C TRP A 208 -4.77 -10.63 21.34
N HIS A 209 -3.99 -10.85 20.31
CA HIS A 209 -3.96 -12.12 19.58
C HIS A 209 -5.37 -12.65 19.25
N PRO A 210 -6.19 -11.91 18.48
CA PRO A 210 -7.57 -12.30 18.19
C PRO A 210 -7.59 -13.59 17.40
N THR A 211 -8.57 -14.44 17.69
CA THR A 211 -8.80 -15.66 16.91
C THR A 211 -9.49 -15.38 15.58
N VAL A 212 -10.28 -14.31 15.53
CA VAL A 212 -10.97 -13.85 14.33
C VAL A 212 -10.78 -12.35 14.16
N VAL A 213 -10.47 -11.93 12.94
CA VAL A 213 -10.47 -10.53 12.50
C VAL A 213 -11.48 -10.38 11.36
N HIS A 214 -12.47 -9.54 11.56
CA HIS A 214 -13.58 -9.34 10.66
C HIS A 214 -13.63 -7.89 10.18
N ASP A 215 -13.20 -7.65 8.95
CA ASP A 215 -13.16 -6.35 8.33
C ASP A 215 -14.49 -6.03 7.63
N LEU A 216 -15.00 -4.81 7.76
CA LEU A 216 -16.33 -4.43 7.31
C LEU A 216 -16.23 -3.39 6.21
N HIS A 217 -16.56 -3.78 5.00
CA HIS A 217 -16.50 -2.97 3.77
C HIS A 217 -17.85 -2.79 3.08
N GLU A 218 -17.88 -1.90 2.09
CA GLU A 218 -19.04 -1.59 1.26
C GLU A 218 -18.61 -1.36 -0.18
N ALA A 219 -18.72 -2.36 -1.05
CA ALA A 219 -18.41 -2.23 -2.46
C ALA A 219 -19.54 -2.70 -3.37
N ILE A 220 -20.00 -3.93 -3.19
CA ILE A 220 -20.97 -4.60 -4.07
C ILE A 220 -21.92 -5.45 -3.26
N ALA A 221 -23.03 -5.87 -3.89
CA ALA A 221 -24.04 -6.76 -3.35
C ALA A 221 -24.83 -6.18 -2.15
N LEU A 222 -25.77 -6.93 -1.65
CA LEU A 222 -26.49 -6.56 -0.45
C LEU A 222 -25.70 -6.97 0.80
N LEU A 223 -25.21 -8.23 0.80
CA LEU A 223 -24.20 -8.68 1.75
C LEU A 223 -23.38 -9.83 1.14
N LEU A 224 -22.08 -9.68 1.11
CA LEU A 224 -21.13 -10.69 0.71
C LEU A 224 -20.21 -11.05 1.88
N PRO A 225 -20.38 -12.16 2.58
CA PRO A 225 -19.33 -12.75 3.39
C PRO A 225 -18.20 -13.27 2.50
N TRP A 226 -16.98 -12.82 2.73
CA TRP A 226 -15.83 -13.22 1.92
C TRP A 226 -15.48 -14.69 2.10
N ASN A 227 -15.09 -15.36 1.01
CA ASN A 227 -14.43 -16.66 1.03
C ASN A 227 -13.37 -16.83 -0.07
N GLY A 228 -13.20 -15.81 -0.94
CA GLY A 228 -12.29 -15.86 -2.08
C GLY A 228 -12.67 -16.89 -3.15
N THR A 229 -12.16 -16.69 -4.36
CA THR A 229 -12.41 -17.60 -5.50
C THR A 229 -11.23 -18.56 -5.76
N GLY A 230 -10.08 -18.35 -5.07
CA GLY A 230 -8.81 -18.96 -5.45
C GLY A 230 -8.18 -18.30 -6.69
N PRO A 231 -6.85 -18.48 -6.90
CA PRO A 231 -5.98 -19.30 -6.05
C PRO A 231 -5.81 -18.70 -4.66
N TYR A 232 -5.69 -19.53 -3.64
CA TYR A 232 -5.33 -19.10 -2.30
C TYR A 232 -3.81 -18.97 -2.16
N ASN A 233 -3.37 -18.12 -1.22
CA ASN A 233 -1.96 -17.98 -0.88
C ASN A 233 -1.43 -19.31 -0.31
N PRO A 234 -0.38 -19.92 -0.91
CA PRO A 234 0.11 -21.22 -0.51
C PRO A 234 0.82 -21.24 0.87
N ASN A 235 1.13 -20.07 1.44
CA ASN A 235 1.76 -19.97 2.75
C ASN A 235 0.73 -19.90 3.90
N ILE A 236 -0.55 -19.63 3.61
CA ILE A 236 -1.61 -19.69 4.62
C ILE A 236 -1.86 -21.14 5.03
N ASP A 237 -2.06 -21.37 6.34
CA ASP A 237 -2.35 -22.72 6.85
C ASP A 237 -3.68 -23.23 6.29
N PRO A 238 -3.76 -24.49 5.78
CA PRO A 238 -4.97 -25.06 5.20
C PRO A 238 -6.19 -25.07 6.14
N ILE A 239 -6.00 -25.08 7.47
CA ILE A 239 -7.10 -24.97 8.44
C ILE A 239 -7.85 -23.66 8.22
N THR A 240 -7.14 -22.56 7.96
CA THR A 240 -7.74 -21.24 7.70
C THR A 240 -8.67 -21.26 6.49
N HIS A 241 -8.30 -21.96 5.41
CA HIS A 241 -9.16 -22.09 4.24
C HIS A 241 -10.47 -22.79 4.54
N GLY A 242 -10.42 -23.85 5.36
CA GLY A 242 -11.63 -24.55 5.81
C GLY A 242 -12.55 -23.63 6.64
N GLU A 243 -12.00 -22.97 7.66
CA GLU A 243 -12.74 -22.03 8.51
C GLU A 243 -13.36 -20.89 7.70
N PHE A 244 -12.64 -20.36 6.73
CA PHE A 244 -13.05 -19.23 5.88
C PHE A 244 -14.29 -19.59 5.03
N LEU A 245 -14.26 -20.76 4.39
CA LEU A 245 -15.38 -21.28 3.61
C LEU A 245 -16.60 -21.61 4.48
N GLU A 246 -16.39 -22.36 5.54
CA GLU A 246 -17.47 -22.85 6.41
C GLU A 246 -18.25 -21.70 7.04
N GLN A 247 -17.57 -20.68 7.56
CA GLN A 247 -18.25 -19.56 8.21
C GLN A 247 -19.01 -18.71 7.18
N ALA A 248 -18.47 -18.46 5.98
CA ALA A 248 -19.15 -17.70 4.94
C ALA A 248 -20.45 -18.37 4.50
N PHE A 249 -20.43 -19.68 4.26
CA PHE A 249 -21.63 -20.43 3.88
C PHE A 249 -22.65 -20.54 5.01
N HIS A 250 -22.20 -20.65 6.27
CA HIS A 250 -23.10 -20.58 7.42
C HIS A 250 -23.90 -19.27 7.45
N GLU A 251 -23.26 -18.14 7.20
CA GLU A 251 -23.91 -16.82 7.17
C GLU A 251 -24.90 -16.67 6.01
N VAL A 252 -24.53 -17.14 4.81
CA VAL A 252 -25.46 -17.20 3.66
C VAL A 252 -26.70 -18.00 4.04
N GLN A 253 -26.53 -19.17 4.67
CA GLN A 253 -27.64 -20.02 5.12
C GLN A 253 -28.51 -19.33 6.16
N ALA A 254 -27.88 -18.75 7.22
CA ALA A 254 -28.57 -18.14 8.34
C ALA A 254 -29.42 -16.94 7.90
N LEU A 255 -28.90 -16.06 7.05
CA LEU A 255 -29.61 -14.88 6.58
C LEU A 255 -30.69 -15.24 5.55
N THR A 256 -30.46 -16.23 4.69
CA THR A 256 -31.47 -16.76 3.77
C THR A 256 -32.64 -17.37 4.54
N ALA A 257 -32.39 -18.08 5.65
CA ALA A 257 -33.42 -18.63 6.52
C ALA A 257 -34.28 -17.55 7.20
N LEU A 258 -33.73 -16.35 7.39
CA LEU A 258 -34.46 -15.17 7.89
C LEU A 258 -35.23 -14.44 6.77
N GLY A 259 -35.15 -14.90 5.53
CA GLY A 259 -35.80 -14.29 4.37
C GLY A 259 -35.09 -13.05 3.84
N MET A 260 -33.81 -12.84 4.14
CA MET A 260 -33.01 -11.73 3.62
C MET A 260 -32.46 -12.10 2.23
N PRO A 261 -32.89 -11.41 1.16
CA PRO A 261 -32.41 -11.69 -0.19
C PRO A 261 -31.05 -11.07 -0.44
N GLY A 262 -30.31 -11.56 -1.44
CA GLY A 262 -29.07 -10.97 -1.90
C GLY A 262 -27.87 -11.19 -0.95
N VAL A 263 -27.93 -12.19 -0.08
CA VAL A 263 -26.78 -12.67 0.68
C VAL A 263 -26.11 -13.77 -0.14
N TRP A 264 -24.83 -13.58 -0.43
CA TRP A 264 -24.08 -14.49 -1.29
C TRP A 264 -22.60 -14.50 -0.90
N THR A 265 -21.85 -15.49 -1.35
CA THR A 265 -20.40 -15.59 -1.18
C THR A 265 -19.77 -15.99 -2.50
N TRP A 266 -18.43 -16.16 -2.56
CA TRP A 266 -17.78 -16.48 -3.82
C TRP A 266 -17.75 -15.30 -4.81
N ASN A 267 -17.03 -15.46 -5.93
CA ASN A 267 -16.97 -14.50 -7.05
C ASN A 267 -16.52 -13.07 -6.69
N PHE A 268 -15.67 -12.94 -5.66
CA PHE A 268 -15.07 -11.67 -5.26
C PHE A 268 -13.68 -11.92 -4.68
N GLY A 269 -12.63 -11.40 -5.35
CA GLY A 269 -11.25 -11.58 -4.96
C GLY A 269 -10.78 -13.04 -4.99
N GLU A 270 -9.49 -13.27 -5.00
CA GLU A 270 -8.90 -14.62 -5.08
C GLU A 270 -8.36 -15.14 -3.75
N ALA A 271 -8.19 -14.30 -2.72
CA ALA A 271 -7.53 -14.62 -1.45
C ALA A 271 -6.04 -15.00 -1.59
N PHE A 272 -5.38 -14.50 -2.63
CA PHE A 272 -3.95 -14.67 -2.85
C PHE A 272 -3.15 -13.50 -2.29
N GLY A 273 -3.67 -12.28 -2.44
CA GLY A 273 -3.05 -11.04 -2.04
C GLY A 273 -2.71 -10.98 -0.56
N HIS A 274 -1.69 -10.19 -0.20
CA HIS A 274 -1.08 -10.23 1.14
C HIS A 274 -1.08 -8.88 1.87
N HIS A 275 -1.66 -7.87 1.28
CA HIS A 275 -1.58 -6.49 1.76
C HIS A 275 -2.87 -6.00 2.44
N TYR A 276 -3.85 -6.87 2.62
CA TYR A 276 -5.11 -6.60 3.30
C TYR A 276 -5.07 -6.96 4.79
N LEU A 277 -5.97 -6.38 5.58
CA LEU A 277 -6.05 -6.66 7.02
C LEU A 277 -6.38 -8.13 7.31
N ASP A 278 -7.29 -8.73 6.54
CA ASP A 278 -7.66 -10.15 6.67
C ASP A 278 -6.49 -11.09 6.35
N SER A 279 -5.72 -10.78 5.31
CA SER A 279 -4.55 -11.57 4.91
C SER A 279 -3.45 -11.52 5.97
N VAL A 280 -3.20 -10.34 6.55
CA VAL A 280 -2.27 -10.19 7.67
C VAL A 280 -2.77 -10.96 8.90
N ALA A 281 -4.09 -10.95 9.16
CA ALA A 281 -4.68 -11.76 10.22
C ALA A 281 -4.42 -13.25 10.01
N MET A 282 -4.65 -13.78 8.80
CA MET A 282 -4.38 -15.18 8.47
C MET A 282 -2.91 -15.55 8.68
N ASN A 283 -2.00 -14.63 8.41
CA ASN A 283 -0.56 -14.81 8.65
C ASN A 283 -0.14 -14.70 10.13
N HIS A 284 -1.02 -14.15 10.97
CA HIS A 284 -0.88 -14.23 12.43
C HIS A 284 -1.72 -15.39 13.03
N ASN A 285 -2.06 -16.38 12.21
CA ASN A 285 -2.83 -17.58 12.57
C ASN A 285 -4.29 -17.31 13.00
N SER A 286 -4.79 -16.09 12.84
CA SER A 286 -6.20 -15.75 13.02
C SER A 286 -7.04 -16.25 11.83
N LEU A 287 -8.36 -16.30 11.97
CA LEU A 287 -9.26 -16.34 10.84
C LEU A 287 -9.48 -14.90 10.39
N GLY A 288 -8.91 -14.51 9.24
CA GLY A 288 -9.16 -13.23 8.57
C GLY A 288 -10.40 -13.37 7.69
N ARG A 289 -11.29 -12.40 7.76
CA ARG A 289 -12.51 -12.40 6.95
C ARG A 289 -13.10 -11.00 6.82
N GLY A 290 -14.08 -10.84 5.95
CA GLY A 290 -14.73 -9.55 5.77
C GLY A 290 -16.13 -9.66 5.18
N TYR A 291 -16.80 -8.51 5.19
CA TYR A 291 -18.07 -8.28 4.50
C TYR A 291 -17.92 -7.19 3.45
N GLU A 292 -18.67 -7.36 2.36
CA GLU A 292 -19.08 -6.26 1.51
C GLU A 292 -20.57 -6.05 1.66
N THR A 293 -21.00 -4.80 1.87
CA THR A 293 -22.38 -4.39 1.70
C THR A 293 -22.47 -3.36 0.58
N TRP A 294 -23.66 -2.92 0.22
CA TRP A 294 -23.79 -1.93 -0.84
C TRP A 294 -23.21 -0.59 -0.42
N GLY A 295 -22.24 -0.07 -1.23
CA GLY A 295 -21.64 1.24 -1.01
C GLY A 295 -22.69 2.34 -0.96
N ASN A 296 -22.78 3.08 0.15
CA ASN A 296 -23.78 4.11 0.39
C ASN A 296 -23.18 5.34 1.12
N ALA A 297 -22.16 5.95 0.49
CA ALA A 297 -21.49 7.13 1.02
C ALA A 297 -22.45 8.31 1.26
N THR A 298 -23.63 8.32 0.61
CA THR A 298 -24.61 9.40 0.75
C THR A 298 -25.47 9.31 2.00
N ALA A 299 -25.59 8.17 2.63
CA ALA A 299 -26.54 7.86 3.70
C ALA A 299 -28.01 8.13 3.39
N GLU A 300 -28.35 8.50 2.16
CA GLU A 300 -29.72 8.78 1.71
C GLU A 300 -30.42 7.50 1.20
N THR A 301 -31.74 7.55 1.17
CA THR A 301 -32.54 6.48 0.57
C THR A 301 -32.57 6.65 -0.95
N VAL A 302 -32.05 5.66 -1.67
CA VAL A 302 -31.90 5.74 -3.14
C VAL A 302 -32.46 4.48 -3.81
N ARG A 303 -32.99 4.64 -5.03
CA ARG A 303 -33.34 3.52 -5.89
C ARG A 303 -32.09 2.91 -6.48
N ARG A 304 -31.98 1.60 -6.41
CA ARG A 304 -30.88 0.79 -6.96
C ARG A 304 -31.39 -0.13 -8.05
N VAL A 305 -30.59 -0.31 -9.09
CA VAL A 305 -30.83 -1.24 -10.18
C VAL A 305 -29.58 -2.09 -10.35
N LEU A 306 -29.73 -3.41 -10.23
CA LEU A 306 -28.64 -4.37 -10.42
C LEU A 306 -28.51 -4.76 -11.90
N ASP A 307 -27.32 -5.19 -12.27
CA ASP A 307 -27.14 -5.93 -13.50
C ASP A 307 -27.92 -7.24 -13.47
N ALA A 308 -28.33 -7.73 -14.63
CA ALA A 308 -29.16 -8.93 -14.70
C ALA A 308 -28.46 -10.16 -14.09
N SER A 309 -27.14 -10.26 -14.24
CA SER A 309 -26.31 -11.31 -13.66
C SER A 309 -26.34 -11.32 -12.13
N ASP A 310 -26.47 -10.16 -11.47
CA ASP A 310 -26.45 -10.06 -10.01
C ASP A 310 -27.80 -10.41 -9.36
N ALA A 311 -28.85 -10.48 -10.15
CA ALA A 311 -30.20 -10.86 -9.73
C ALA A 311 -30.58 -12.31 -10.12
N THR A 312 -29.61 -13.18 -10.45
CA THR A 312 -29.81 -14.59 -10.80
C THR A 312 -29.55 -15.52 -9.62
N ILE A 313 -30.19 -16.70 -9.65
CA ILE A 313 -29.87 -17.78 -8.71
C ILE A 313 -28.58 -18.44 -9.13
N GLU A 314 -27.66 -18.51 -8.19
CA GLU A 314 -26.38 -19.21 -8.33
C GLU A 314 -26.17 -20.14 -7.13
N TRP A 315 -25.28 -21.14 -7.27
CA TRP A 315 -24.96 -22.03 -6.15
C TRP A 315 -24.40 -21.28 -4.94
N TYR A 316 -23.76 -20.14 -5.15
CA TYR A 316 -23.23 -19.26 -4.13
C TYR A 316 -24.17 -18.09 -3.76
N ARG A 317 -25.27 -17.90 -4.47
CA ARG A 317 -26.33 -16.91 -4.26
C ARG A 317 -27.71 -17.57 -4.33
N PRO A 318 -28.12 -18.33 -3.29
CA PRO A 318 -29.33 -19.14 -3.35
C PRO A 318 -30.63 -18.32 -3.34
N SER A 319 -30.60 -17.09 -2.80
CA SER A 319 -31.75 -16.18 -2.74
C SER A 319 -31.36 -14.82 -3.33
N PRO A 320 -31.40 -14.66 -4.66
CA PRO A 320 -31.02 -13.41 -5.28
C PRO A 320 -31.98 -12.27 -4.89
N PRO A 321 -31.51 -11.01 -4.90
CA PRO A 321 -32.36 -9.86 -4.67
C PRO A 321 -33.25 -9.59 -5.89
N PRO A 322 -34.34 -8.81 -5.76
CA PRO A 322 -35.02 -8.22 -6.91
C PRO A 322 -34.02 -7.32 -7.66
N ARG A 323 -34.16 -7.24 -8.99
CA ARG A 323 -33.30 -6.40 -9.82
C ARG A 323 -33.37 -4.91 -9.48
N GLU A 324 -34.54 -4.47 -9.04
CA GLU A 324 -34.78 -3.09 -8.63
C GLU A 324 -35.29 -3.07 -7.19
N PHE A 325 -34.71 -2.21 -6.37
CA PHE A 325 -35.11 -2.01 -4.99
C PHE A 325 -34.70 -0.62 -4.49
N THR A 326 -35.22 -0.25 -3.34
CA THR A 326 -34.80 0.96 -2.62
C THR A 326 -33.82 0.56 -1.54
N TRP A 327 -32.72 1.30 -1.39
CA TRP A 327 -31.68 1.04 -0.40
C TRP A 327 -31.39 2.30 0.41
N SER A 328 -31.19 2.13 1.70
CA SER A 328 -30.87 3.19 2.66
C SER A 328 -29.70 2.78 3.55
N ALA A 329 -29.13 3.72 4.30
CA ALA A 329 -28.13 3.43 5.32
C ALA A 329 -28.65 2.43 6.37
N ARG A 330 -29.97 2.40 6.62
CA ARG A 330 -30.57 1.41 7.54
C ARG A 330 -30.46 -0.02 6.99
N ASP A 331 -30.50 -0.20 5.69
CA ASP A 331 -30.33 -1.52 5.08
C ASP A 331 -28.88 -2.01 5.23
N ASN A 332 -27.85 -1.14 5.07
CA ASN A 332 -26.47 -1.47 5.41
C ASN A 332 -26.38 -1.95 6.87
N VAL A 333 -26.97 -1.19 7.80
CA VAL A 333 -26.97 -1.57 9.24
C VAL A 333 -27.64 -2.91 9.47
N ASN A 334 -28.83 -3.14 8.89
CA ASN A 334 -29.59 -4.37 9.03
C ASN A 334 -28.81 -5.59 8.53
N TYR A 335 -28.22 -5.49 7.32
CA TYR A 335 -27.47 -6.60 6.74
C TYR A 335 -26.16 -6.85 7.50
N THR A 336 -25.37 -5.82 7.79
CA THR A 336 -24.11 -5.94 8.51
C THR A 336 -24.32 -6.48 9.93
N GLU A 337 -25.30 -5.95 10.69
CA GLU A 337 -25.56 -6.41 12.05
C GLU A 337 -26.09 -7.84 12.10
N THR A 338 -27.03 -8.18 11.18
CA THR A 338 -27.59 -9.54 11.13
C THR A 338 -26.52 -10.55 10.72
N GLY A 339 -25.67 -10.20 9.75
CA GLY A 339 -24.51 -11.01 9.38
C GLY A 339 -23.55 -11.19 10.55
N ALA A 340 -23.18 -10.09 11.23
CA ALA A 340 -22.30 -10.11 12.38
C ALA A 340 -22.85 -10.98 13.52
N LEU A 341 -24.16 -10.94 13.79
CA LEU A 341 -24.80 -11.80 14.77
C LEU A 341 -24.77 -13.28 14.37
N ALA A 342 -24.99 -13.60 13.09
CA ALA A 342 -24.86 -14.96 12.58
C ALA A 342 -23.42 -15.48 12.73
N ALA A 343 -22.43 -14.64 12.39
CA ALA A 343 -21.02 -14.93 12.56
C ALA A 343 -20.63 -15.18 14.02
N LEU A 344 -21.09 -14.32 14.92
CA LEU A 344 -20.84 -14.45 16.37
C LEU A 344 -21.54 -15.67 16.98
N ASP A 345 -22.75 -16.00 16.52
CA ASP A 345 -23.45 -17.22 16.99
C ASP A 345 -22.72 -18.48 16.53
N TYR A 346 -22.22 -18.51 15.29
CA TYR A 346 -21.36 -19.59 14.80
C TYR A 346 -20.10 -19.73 15.67
N ALA A 347 -19.37 -18.61 15.85
CA ALA A 347 -18.16 -18.59 16.65
C ALA A 347 -18.41 -19.01 18.12
N ALA A 348 -19.52 -18.59 18.73
CA ALA A 348 -19.88 -18.97 20.10
C ALA A 348 -20.22 -20.45 20.23
N ARG A 349 -20.82 -21.06 19.22
CA ARG A 349 -21.09 -22.52 19.20
C ARG A 349 -19.83 -23.34 19.02
N ASN A 350 -18.83 -22.81 18.30
CA ASN A 350 -17.61 -23.50 17.96
C ASN A 350 -16.38 -22.93 18.69
N ALA A 351 -16.57 -22.24 19.81
CA ALA A 351 -15.54 -21.46 20.49
C ALA A 351 -14.27 -22.26 20.82
N LYS A 352 -14.40 -23.48 21.30
CA LYS A 352 -13.28 -24.36 21.65
C LYS A 352 -12.53 -24.82 20.40
N GLU A 353 -13.24 -25.13 19.35
CA GLU A 353 -12.64 -25.55 18.07
C GLU A 353 -11.84 -24.38 17.45
N MET A 354 -12.40 -23.17 17.45
CA MET A 354 -11.69 -21.97 16.95
C MET A 354 -10.41 -21.69 17.74
N LEU A 355 -10.42 -21.83 19.08
CA LEU A 355 -9.19 -21.70 19.89
C LEU A 355 -8.19 -22.82 19.59
N ARG A 356 -8.66 -24.04 19.41
CA ARG A 356 -7.81 -25.19 19.06
C ARG A 356 -7.18 -24.98 17.67
N ASN A 357 -7.96 -24.55 16.69
CA ASN A 357 -7.49 -24.26 15.35
C ASN A 357 -6.47 -23.10 15.35
N PHE A 358 -6.72 -22.05 16.12
CA PHE A 358 -5.77 -20.95 16.29
C PHE A 358 -4.40 -21.45 16.80
N TYR A 359 -4.40 -22.30 17.83
CA TYR A 359 -3.18 -22.94 18.32
C TYR A 359 -2.54 -23.86 17.29
N MET A 360 -3.34 -24.71 16.61
CA MET A 360 -2.83 -25.68 15.64
C MET A 360 -2.18 -25.00 14.41
N LYS A 361 -2.73 -23.91 13.94
CA LYS A 361 -2.12 -23.12 12.85
C LYS A 361 -0.73 -22.61 13.24
N GLY A 362 -0.59 -22.07 14.46
CA GLY A 362 0.70 -21.66 15.02
C GLY A 362 1.67 -22.84 15.20
N TRP A 363 1.15 -23.99 15.69
CA TRP A 363 1.91 -25.23 15.84
C TRP A 363 2.45 -25.73 14.48
N ASN A 364 1.59 -25.80 13.47
CA ASN A 364 1.97 -26.23 12.12
C ASN A 364 3.03 -25.31 11.52
N SER A 365 2.86 -23.99 11.65
CA SER A 365 3.81 -22.98 11.16
C SER A 365 5.18 -23.15 11.82
N TRP A 366 5.23 -23.26 13.15
CA TRP A 366 6.46 -23.49 13.91
C TRP A 366 7.12 -24.83 13.54
N ARG A 367 6.36 -25.93 13.52
CA ARG A 367 6.88 -27.27 13.22
C ARG A 367 7.50 -27.34 11.82
N LYS A 368 6.89 -26.73 10.82
CA LYS A 368 7.49 -26.62 9.48
C LYS A 368 8.87 -25.95 9.54
N GLY A 369 9.06 -24.91 10.33
CA GLY A 369 10.37 -24.24 10.49
C GLY A 369 11.42 -25.12 11.18
N VAL A 370 10.97 -26.01 12.10
CA VAL A 370 11.85 -26.97 12.75
C VAL A 370 12.23 -28.12 11.81
N ASP A 371 11.25 -28.66 11.08
CA ASP A 371 11.40 -29.94 10.37
C ASP A 371 11.78 -29.78 8.90
N GLU A 372 11.39 -28.69 8.25
CA GLU A 372 11.50 -28.48 6.80
C GLU A 372 12.41 -27.30 6.44
N ALA A 373 13.14 -27.43 5.33
CA ALA A 373 13.88 -26.32 4.74
C ALA A 373 12.92 -25.35 3.99
N PRO A 374 13.25 -24.06 3.92
CA PRO A 374 14.40 -23.43 4.55
C PRO A 374 14.22 -23.33 6.07
N HIS A 375 15.34 -23.34 6.82
CA HIS A 375 15.35 -23.21 8.27
C HIS A 375 15.54 -21.78 8.74
N ALA A 376 16.02 -20.90 7.85
CA ALA A 376 16.19 -19.46 8.07
C ALA A 376 16.26 -18.71 6.75
N PHE A 377 16.14 -17.38 6.84
CA PHE A 377 16.65 -16.47 5.83
C PHE A 377 17.83 -15.68 6.40
N VAL A 378 18.88 -15.48 5.58
CA VAL A 378 19.98 -14.59 5.90
C VAL A 378 19.91 -13.36 5.00
N ILE A 379 19.92 -12.17 5.61
CA ILE A 379 19.91 -10.87 4.95
C ILE A 379 21.27 -10.23 5.29
N PRO A 380 22.26 -10.20 4.37
CA PRO A 380 23.54 -9.54 4.60
C PRO A 380 23.35 -8.06 4.92
N ASP A 381 24.16 -7.49 5.81
CA ASP A 381 24.10 -6.07 6.18
C ASP A 381 25.03 -5.19 5.32
N ASP A 382 25.87 -5.79 4.50
CA ASP A 382 26.83 -5.16 3.59
C ASP A 382 26.27 -4.94 2.17
N GLN A 383 24.96 -4.89 2.00
CA GLN A 383 24.27 -4.71 0.71
C GLN A 383 24.10 -3.22 0.38
N GLY A 384 25.09 -2.58 -0.17
CA GLY A 384 24.99 -1.23 -0.77
C GLY A 384 24.30 -0.12 0.06
N ASP A 385 22.98 -0.26 0.30
CA ASP A 385 22.20 0.66 1.11
C ASP A 385 21.78 0.04 2.46
N ARG A 386 22.53 0.32 3.50
CA ARG A 386 22.23 -0.14 4.87
C ARG A 386 20.88 0.33 5.38
N THR A 387 20.41 1.49 4.93
CA THR A 387 19.15 2.03 5.42
C THR A 387 17.97 1.20 4.91
N ARG A 388 18.04 0.71 3.66
CA ARG A 388 17.02 -0.23 3.12
C ARG A 388 17.03 -1.57 3.83
N VAL A 389 18.22 -2.10 4.16
CA VAL A 389 18.33 -3.34 4.94
C VAL A 389 17.63 -3.19 6.29
N VAL A 390 17.92 -2.11 7.01
CA VAL A 390 17.29 -1.82 8.30
C VAL A 390 15.78 -1.60 8.17
N GLN A 391 15.32 -0.93 7.11
CA GLN A 391 13.89 -0.74 6.84
C GLN A 391 13.18 -2.07 6.60
N LEU A 392 13.78 -2.99 5.83
CA LEU A 392 13.23 -4.34 5.64
C LEU A 392 13.13 -5.07 6.99
N VAL A 393 14.18 -5.05 7.80
CA VAL A 393 14.18 -5.63 9.14
C VAL A 393 13.10 -4.99 10.02
N ALA A 394 12.92 -3.67 9.93
CA ALA A 394 11.86 -2.96 10.67
C ALA A 394 10.46 -3.45 10.30
N ARG A 395 10.19 -3.76 9.00
CA ARG A 395 8.90 -4.34 8.58
C ARG A 395 8.68 -5.72 9.19
N LEU A 396 9.70 -6.57 9.18
CA LEU A 396 9.61 -7.90 9.79
C LEU A 396 9.33 -7.81 11.31
N LEU A 397 10.08 -6.99 12.04
CA LEU A 397 9.86 -6.76 13.47
C LEU A 397 8.49 -6.14 13.76
N GLY A 398 8.01 -5.23 12.91
CA GLY A 398 6.67 -4.63 12.98
C GLY A 398 5.56 -5.68 12.86
N GLN A 399 5.81 -6.78 12.15
CA GLN A 399 4.90 -7.93 12.03
C GLN A 399 5.16 -9.01 13.09
N LYS A 400 5.99 -8.72 14.11
CA LYS A 400 6.40 -9.67 15.15
C LYS A 400 7.12 -10.91 14.61
N ILE A 401 7.67 -10.83 13.43
CA ILE A 401 8.62 -11.83 12.92
C ILE A 401 9.95 -11.62 13.65
N GLU A 402 10.44 -12.69 14.29
CA GLU A 402 11.66 -12.65 15.07
C GLU A 402 12.89 -12.57 14.15
N VAL A 403 13.73 -11.60 14.38
CA VAL A 403 14.99 -11.37 13.66
C VAL A 403 16.13 -11.37 14.66
N SER A 404 17.25 -12.00 14.30
CA SER A 404 18.49 -11.99 15.08
C SER A 404 19.63 -11.42 14.26
N ARG A 405 20.72 -11.05 14.93
CA ARG A 405 21.97 -10.61 14.30
C ARG A 405 23.07 -11.64 14.50
N ALA A 406 23.78 -12.00 13.44
CA ALA A 406 24.92 -12.93 13.51
C ALA A 406 26.09 -12.26 14.25
N GLN A 407 26.58 -12.89 15.33
CA GLN A 407 27.68 -12.36 16.11
C GLN A 407 29.04 -12.67 15.46
N THR A 408 29.10 -13.72 14.66
CA THR A 408 30.30 -14.17 13.93
C THR A 408 29.93 -14.41 12.47
N PRO A 409 30.89 -14.43 11.53
CA PRO A 409 30.61 -14.80 10.15
C PRO A 409 29.95 -16.18 10.06
N LEU A 410 28.89 -16.26 9.25
CA LEU A 410 28.21 -17.54 8.98
C LEU A 410 28.84 -18.21 7.76
N VAL A 411 29.22 -19.47 7.92
CA VAL A 411 29.73 -20.33 6.83
C VAL A 411 28.73 -21.45 6.66
N LEU A 412 27.89 -21.34 5.64
CA LEU A 412 26.79 -22.25 5.36
C LEU A 412 26.94 -22.83 3.94
N LYS A 413 26.15 -23.84 3.61
CA LYS A 413 26.16 -24.44 2.24
C LYS A 413 25.78 -23.40 1.16
N GLU A 414 24.90 -22.47 1.48
CA GLU A 414 24.40 -21.43 0.58
C GLU A 414 25.40 -20.29 0.36
N GLY A 415 26.40 -20.15 1.24
CA GLY A 415 27.39 -19.11 1.10
C GLY A 415 28.08 -18.71 2.40
N ARG A 416 28.88 -17.65 2.28
CA ARG A 416 29.58 -17.03 3.41
C ARG A 416 28.99 -15.64 3.65
N PHE A 417 28.51 -15.41 4.86
CA PHE A 417 27.85 -14.17 5.23
C PHE A 417 28.65 -13.48 6.36
N PRO A 418 28.83 -12.15 6.31
CA PRO A 418 29.62 -11.44 7.33
C PRO A 418 28.95 -11.46 8.70
N ALA A 419 29.75 -11.26 9.74
CA ALA A 419 29.21 -10.93 11.05
C ALA A 419 28.36 -9.64 10.94
N GLY A 420 27.27 -9.57 11.68
CA GLY A 420 26.32 -8.46 11.56
C GLY A 420 25.14 -8.72 10.62
N SER A 421 25.22 -9.74 9.74
CA SER A 421 24.09 -10.16 8.92
C SER A 421 22.85 -10.48 9.76
N TYR A 422 21.68 -10.14 9.24
CA TYR A 422 20.42 -10.44 9.90
C TYR A 422 19.94 -11.85 9.56
N VAL A 423 19.43 -12.55 10.56
CA VAL A 423 18.95 -13.93 10.44
C VAL A 423 17.52 -14.03 10.92
N VAL A 424 16.64 -14.44 10.04
CA VAL A 424 15.24 -14.74 10.35
C VAL A 424 15.11 -16.25 10.46
N ARG A 425 15.20 -16.79 11.69
CA ARG A 425 14.99 -18.22 11.92
C ARG A 425 13.50 -18.54 11.72
N LEU A 426 13.24 -19.69 11.13
CA LEU A 426 11.87 -20.10 10.77
C LEU A 426 11.21 -21.00 11.81
N ASP A 427 11.91 -21.41 12.87
CA ASP A 427 11.35 -22.10 14.02
C ASP A 427 10.66 -21.12 14.99
N GLN A 428 9.71 -20.35 14.44
CA GLN A 428 8.95 -19.31 15.13
C GLN A 428 7.45 -19.38 14.75
N PRO A 429 6.52 -18.84 15.57
CA PRO A 429 5.09 -18.94 15.30
C PRO A 429 4.63 -18.36 13.96
N TYR A 430 5.27 -17.26 13.51
CA TYR A 430 4.94 -16.57 12.26
C TYR A 430 5.89 -16.92 11.11
N ARG A 431 6.37 -18.18 11.09
CA ARG A 431 7.22 -18.72 10.01
C ARG A 431 6.56 -18.57 8.64
N ASN A 432 5.28 -18.88 8.52
CA ASN A 432 4.58 -18.80 7.25
C ASN A 432 4.59 -17.37 6.70
N TYR A 433 4.38 -16.40 7.57
CA TYR A 433 4.45 -14.98 7.22
C TYR A 433 5.86 -14.54 6.79
N ALA A 434 6.89 -14.96 7.53
CA ALA A 434 8.27 -14.68 7.16
C ALA A 434 8.61 -15.22 5.76
N VAL A 435 8.21 -16.46 5.47
CA VAL A 435 8.39 -17.07 4.13
C VAL A 435 7.66 -16.27 3.06
N ASP A 436 6.42 -15.88 3.33
CA ASP A 436 5.60 -15.17 2.36
C ASP A 436 6.16 -13.77 2.03
N LEU A 437 6.67 -13.04 3.01
CA LEU A 437 7.28 -11.72 2.80
C LEU A 437 8.67 -11.76 2.17
N LEU A 438 9.43 -12.86 2.37
CA LEU A 438 10.83 -12.94 1.93
C LEU A 438 11.03 -13.76 0.65
N THR A 439 10.01 -14.45 0.16
CA THR A 439 10.09 -15.27 -1.05
C THR A 439 9.36 -14.60 -2.22
N PRO A 440 9.91 -14.65 -3.45
CA PRO A 440 9.21 -14.18 -4.63
C PRO A 440 7.89 -14.93 -4.83
N GLN A 441 6.80 -14.22 -5.01
CA GLN A 441 5.48 -14.81 -5.28
C GLN A 441 5.43 -15.41 -6.69
N ARG A 442 4.58 -16.42 -6.85
CA ARG A 442 4.29 -17.08 -8.13
C ARG A 442 2.77 -17.24 -8.26
N PHE A 443 2.13 -16.28 -8.91
CA PHE A 443 0.70 -16.38 -9.21
C PHE A 443 0.49 -17.38 -10.35
N PRO A 444 -0.47 -18.33 -10.27
CA PRO A 444 -0.74 -19.30 -11.34
C PRO A 444 -1.20 -18.58 -12.63
N LYS A 445 -0.69 -19.03 -13.79
CA LYS A 445 -1.07 -18.43 -15.09
C LYS A 445 -2.55 -18.60 -15.43
N ASP A 446 -3.16 -19.65 -14.91
CA ASP A 446 -4.57 -20.03 -15.06
C ASP A 446 -5.42 -19.64 -13.83
N GLY A 447 -4.86 -18.87 -12.90
CA GLY A 447 -5.50 -18.47 -11.64
C GLY A 447 -6.59 -17.40 -11.76
N GLY A 448 -6.99 -17.05 -12.99
CA GLY A 448 -7.98 -16.00 -13.21
C GLY A 448 -7.39 -14.58 -13.20
N GLU A 449 -8.25 -13.57 -13.11
CA GLU A 449 -7.85 -12.17 -12.98
C GLU A 449 -7.52 -11.86 -11.53
N PRO A 450 -6.30 -11.42 -11.21
CA PRO A 450 -5.99 -10.98 -9.85
C PRO A 450 -6.77 -9.72 -9.47
N TYR A 451 -7.20 -9.67 -8.22
CA TYR A 451 -7.92 -8.52 -7.68
C TYR A 451 -7.04 -7.28 -7.52
N ASP A 452 -5.77 -7.47 -7.10
CA ASP A 452 -4.81 -6.40 -6.88
C ASP A 452 -3.37 -6.87 -7.19
N ASP A 453 -2.36 -6.19 -6.66
CA ASP A 453 -0.95 -6.53 -6.82
C ASP A 453 -0.65 -7.97 -6.38
N ILE A 454 0.11 -8.70 -7.18
CA ILE A 454 0.45 -10.11 -6.95
C ILE A 454 1.93 -10.34 -6.63
N SER A 455 2.65 -9.29 -6.29
CA SER A 455 4.02 -9.36 -5.79
C SER A 455 4.20 -8.40 -4.63
N TRP A 456 4.53 -8.95 -3.47
CA TRP A 456 4.81 -8.20 -2.23
C TRP A 456 6.12 -8.66 -1.57
N ALA A 457 6.96 -9.42 -2.27
CA ALA A 457 8.25 -9.88 -1.78
C ALA A 457 9.14 -8.70 -1.40
N LEU A 458 9.36 -8.49 -0.10
CA LEU A 458 10.14 -7.35 0.41
C LEU A 458 11.56 -7.29 -0.17
N PRO A 459 12.30 -8.41 -0.33
CA PRO A 459 13.62 -8.35 -0.96
C PRO A 459 13.59 -7.77 -2.37
N ALA A 460 12.60 -8.15 -3.19
CA ALA A 460 12.44 -7.61 -4.54
C ALA A 460 12.09 -6.11 -4.51
N HIS A 461 11.16 -5.70 -3.66
CA HIS A 461 10.77 -4.29 -3.50
C HIS A 461 11.90 -3.41 -2.97
N TYR A 462 12.72 -3.93 -2.07
CA TYR A 462 13.85 -3.20 -1.48
C TYR A 462 15.14 -3.35 -2.27
N ARG A 463 15.14 -4.18 -3.33
CA ARG A 463 16.34 -4.54 -4.09
C ARG A 463 17.46 -5.03 -3.18
N LEU A 464 17.15 -6.01 -2.38
CA LEU A 464 18.03 -6.65 -1.41
C LEU A 464 18.02 -8.15 -1.63
N ASP A 465 19.09 -8.80 -1.24
CA ASP A 465 19.15 -10.25 -1.20
C ASP A 465 18.73 -10.76 0.17
N ALA A 466 17.86 -11.74 0.19
CA ALA A 466 17.51 -12.56 1.36
C ALA A 466 17.66 -14.02 0.95
N PHE A 467 18.67 -14.69 1.52
CA PHE A 467 19.03 -16.04 1.13
C PHE A 467 18.27 -17.06 1.95
N PRO A 468 17.44 -17.92 1.33
CA PRO A 468 16.83 -19.04 2.03
C PRO A 468 17.92 -20.07 2.39
N ILE A 469 17.98 -20.50 3.66
CA ILE A 469 19.00 -21.39 4.20
C ILE A 469 18.41 -22.76 4.50
N ALA A 470 18.88 -23.77 3.80
CA ALA A 470 18.59 -25.18 4.06
C ALA A 470 19.61 -25.84 4.99
N ASP A 471 20.80 -25.22 5.18
CA ASP A 471 21.82 -25.76 6.06
C ASP A 471 21.39 -25.67 7.52
N THR A 472 21.29 -26.85 8.16
CA THR A 472 20.91 -26.95 9.59
C THR A 472 21.91 -26.31 10.54
N ALA A 473 23.14 -26.02 10.12
CA ALA A 473 24.14 -25.32 10.91
C ALA A 473 23.67 -23.94 11.38
N VAL A 474 22.74 -23.31 10.64
CA VAL A 474 22.14 -22.02 11.06
C VAL A 474 21.39 -22.12 12.38
N LYS A 475 20.90 -23.31 12.75
CA LYS A 475 20.14 -23.51 14.01
C LYS A 475 21.03 -23.38 15.26
N THR A 476 22.33 -23.61 15.11
CA THR A 476 23.32 -23.56 16.21
C THR A 476 24.25 -22.35 16.07
N ALA A 477 24.01 -21.45 15.11
CA ALA A 477 24.78 -20.25 14.91
C ALA A 477 24.71 -19.31 16.13
N SER A 478 25.78 -18.56 16.40
CA SER A 478 25.81 -17.54 17.45
C SER A 478 25.01 -16.31 17.00
N LEU A 479 23.79 -16.21 17.51
CA LEU A 479 22.82 -15.18 17.13
C LEU A 479 22.40 -14.34 18.34
N LEU A 480 22.26 -13.03 18.14
CA LEU A 480 21.72 -12.08 19.11
C LEU A 480 20.32 -11.65 18.67
N PRO A 481 19.25 -11.98 19.40
CA PRO A 481 17.90 -11.54 19.07
C PRO A 481 17.79 -10.01 19.06
N LEU A 482 17.11 -9.45 18.09
CA LEU A 482 16.81 -8.03 18.02
C LEU A 482 15.54 -7.74 18.82
N VAL A 483 15.61 -6.76 19.72
CA VAL A 483 14.48 -6.24 20.48
C VAL A 483 13.98 -4.90 19.93
N GLU A 484 14.85 -4.20 19.21
CA GLU A 484 14.58 -2.88 18.61
C GLU A 484 15.14 -2.82 17.19
N VAL A 485 14.57 -1.94 16.40
CA VAL A 485 15.05 -1.66 15.04
C VAL A 485 16.42 -0.96 15.14
N PRO A 486 17.46 -1.48 14.48
CA PRO A 486 18.75 -0.82 14.46
C PRO A 486 18.67 0.58 13.86
N ASN A 487 19.51 1.49 14.33
CA ASN A 487 19.68 2.80 13.72
C ASN A 487 20.97 2.80 12.88
N PRO A 488 20.89 2.83 11.54
CA PRO A 488 22.06 2.84 10.68
C PRO A 488 22.72 4.23 10.71
N SER A 489 23.78 4.40 11.50
CA SER A 489 24.57 5.63 11.50
C SER A 489 25.75 5.49 10.56
N GLY A 490 25.94 6.47 9.69
CA GLY A 490 27.10 6.56 8.82
C GLY A 490 28.26 7.35 9.44
N THR A 491 29.36 7.41 8.72
CA THR A 491 30.63 7.94 9.22
C THR A 491 31.27 8.94 8.25
N VAL A 492 32.20 9.73 8.76
CA VAL A 492 33.14 10.51 7.94
C VAL A 492 34.55 10.06 8.31
N SER A 493 35.27 9.49 7.35
CA SER A 493 36.58 8.88 7.57
C SER A 493 37.70 9.57 6.80
N GLY A 494 38.94 9.49 7.33
CA GLY A 494 40.15 10.11 6.76
C GLY A 494 40.36 11.56 7.18
N ALA A 495 41.44 12.19 6.66
CA ALA A 495 41.87 13.52 7.08
C ALA A 495 42.05 14.52 5.93
N GLY A 496 41.59 14.21 4.74
CA GLY A 496 41.68 15.11 3.56
C GLY A 496 40.63 16.22 3.58
N PRO A 497 40.85 17.33 2.85
CA PRO A 497 39.93 18.45 2.80
C PRO A 497 38.73 18.21 1.87
N VAL A 498 38.79 17.27 0.96
CA VAL A 498 37.71 16.90 0.02
C VAL A 498 36.98 15.69 0.56
N LEU A 499 35.66 15.73 0.59
CA LEU A 499 34.85 14.58 0.96
C LEU A 499 34.31 13.88 -0.29
N VAL A 500 34.28 12.57 -0.26
CA VAL A 500 33.75 11.73 -1.33
C VAL A 500 32.74 10.74 -0.74
N LEU A 501 31.63 10.58 -1.40
CA LEU A 501 30.60 9.61 -1.05
C LEU A 501 30.41 8.63 -2.21
N GLU A 502 30.67 7.35 -1.95
CA GLU A 502 30.43 6.29 -2.94
C GLU A 502 28.94 6.17 -3.27
N ASP A 503 28.59 6.10 -4.55
CA ASP A 503 27.23 5.80 -4.97
C ASP A 503 27.00 4.27 -4.99
N SER A 504 26.44 3.72 -3.95
CA SER A 504 26.00 2.34 -3.84
C SER A 504 24.48 2.18 -4.02
N GLY A 505 23.81 3.18 -4.60
CA GLY A 505 22.36 3.19 -4.80
C GLY A 505 21.56 3.62 -3.56
N GLN A 506 22.20 4.35 -2.63
CA GLN A 506 21.55 4.80 -1.39
C GLN A 506 20.34 5.71 -1.68
N GLU A 507 19.24 5.43 -0.98
CA GLU A 507 18.01 6.20 -1.06
C GLU A 507 18.16 7.60 -0.43
N GLY A 508 19.00 7.73 0.57
CA GLY A 508 19.20 8.95 1.36
C GLY A 508 19.85 10.13 0.62
N LEU A 509 20.36 9.94 -0.61
CA LEU A 509 21.09 11.00 -1.33
C LEU A 509 20.24 12.24 -1.64
N LEU A 510 18.95 12.08 -1.96
CA LEU A 510 18.06 13.21 -2.20
C LEU A 510 17.93 14.08 -0.93
N ALA A 511 17.65 13.47 0.21
CA ALA A 511 17.57 14.14 1.50
C ALA A 511 18.90 14.83 1.86
N ALA A 512 20.02 14.10 1.66
CA ALA A 512 21.35 14.64 1.89
C ALA A 512 21.63 15.90 1.07
N ARG A 513 21.26 15.90 -0.21
CA ARG A 513 21.47 17.07 -1.08
C ARG A 513 20.72 18.30 -0.60
N TYR A 514 19.44 18.14 -0.20
CA TYR A 514 18.65 19.26 0.31
C TYR A 514 19.17 19.77 1.68
N ARG A 515 19.73 18.91 2.53
CA ARG A 515 20.40 19.33 3.77
C ARG A 515 21.75 20.02 3.51
N LEU A 516 22.41 19.70 2.40
CA LEU A 516 23.68 20.30 1.95
C LEU A 516 23.52 21.41 0.91
N THR A 517 22.36 22.07 0.83
CA THR A 517 22.04 23.06 -0.21
C THR A 517 23.06 24.19 -0.34
N ARG A 518 23.62 24.65 0.79
CA ARG A 518 24.62 25.73 0.84
C ARG A 518 26.00 25.31 0.34
N PHE A 519 26.24 24.03 0.14
CA PHE A 519 27.52 23.49 -0.28
C PHE A 519 27.47 23.06 -1.75
N LYS A 520 28.60 23.25 -2.43
CA LYS A 520 28.80 22.66 -3.75
C LYS A 520 29.00 21.16 -3.60
N VAL A 521 28.18 20.40 -4.30
CA VAL A 521 28.26 18.95 -4.41
C VAL A 521 28.36 18.60 -5.87
N GLU A 522 29.38 17.89 -6.26
CA GLU A 522 29.59 17.43 -7.64
C GLU A 522 29.37 15.92 -7.74
N VAL A 523 28.86 15.46 -8.88
CA VAL A 523 28.58 14.05 -9.20
C VAL A 523 29.56 13.61 -10.27
N ALA A 524 30.29 12.53 -10.02
CA ALA A 524 31.17 11.92 -11.00
C ALA A 524 30.36 11.24 -12.13
N GLU A 525 30.69 11.55 -13.38
CA GLU A 525 30.03 10.98 -14.57
C GLU A 525 30.65 9.63 -15.00
N ARG A 526 31.80 9.29 -14.44
CA ARG A 526 32.52 8.04 -14.69
C ARG A 526 33.09 7.50 -13.39
N SER A 527 33.40 6.21 -13.36
CA SER A 527 34.13 5.63 -12.25
C SER A 527 35.54 6.22 -12.13
N PHE A 528 36.03 6.35 -10.90
CA PHE A 528 37.37 6.84 -10.58
C PHE A 528 37.90 6.09 -9.34
N ARG A 529 39.20 6.31 -9.05
CA ARG A 529 39.87 5.64 -7.93
C ARG A 529 40.56 6.65 -7.01
N ILE A 530 40.49 6.42 -5.72
CA ILE A 530 41.26 7.14 -4.70
C ILE A 530 42.01 6.10 -3.86
N GLY A 531 43.32 6.08 -3.93
CA GLY A 531 44.13 5.02 -3.32
C GLY A 531 43.72 3.63 -3.85
N ASN A 532 43.26 2.77 -2.96
CA ASN A 532 42.79 1.43 -3.31
C ASN A 532 41.24 1.32 -3.44
N ALA A 533 40.52 2.40 -3.21
CA ALA A 533 39.06 2.41 -3.28
C ALA A 533 38.56 2.85 -4.67
N ASP A 534 37.62 2.08 -5.22
CA ASP A 534 36.94 2.40 -6.48
C ASP A 534 35.62 3.11 -6.17
N PHE A 535 35.34 4.17 -6.92
CA PHE A 535 34.11 4.97 -6.82
C PHE A 535 33.38 4.90 -8.17
N PRO A 536 32.15 4.39 -8.23
CA PRO A 536 31.40 4.32 -9.48
C PRO A 536 30.91 5.69 -9.95
N ALA A 537 30.43 5.77 -11.20
CA ALA A 537 29.67 6.93 -11.66
C ALA A 537 28.47 7.18 -10.74
N GLY A 538 28.13 8.46 -10.50
CA GLY A 538 27.11 8.83 -9.51
C GLY A 538 27.68 9.16 -8.13
N SER A 539 28.94 8.78 -7.84
CA SER A 539 29.62 9.13 -6.59
C SER A 539 29.77 10.64 -6.41
N TRP A 540 29.56 11.11 -5.19
CA TRP A 540 29.65 12.55 -4.90
C TRP A 540 31.06 12.97 -4.55
N ILE A 541 31.43 14.16 -5.02
CA ILE A 541 32.68 14.83 -4.69
C ILE A 541 32.32 16.20 -4.10
N LEU A 542 32.72 16.45 -2.86
CA LEU A 542 32.45 17.70 -2.15
C LEU A 542 33.80 18.41 -1.93
N PRO A 543 34.11 19.42 -2.73
CA PRO A 543 35.32 20.21 -2.56
C PRO A 543 35.38 20.85 -1.17
N ALA A 544 36.58 21.21 -0.71
CA ALA A 544 36.78 21.90 0.57
C ALA A 544 35.95 23.17 0.67
N GLN A 545 35.15 23.29 1.71
CA GLN A 545 34.26 24.43 1.98
C GLN A 545 34.11 24.62 3.49
N ASP A 546 34.01 25.87 3.96
CA ASP A 546 33.86 26.17 5.36
C ASP A 546 32.58 25.57 5.96
N GLY A 547 32.73 24.82 7.06
CA GLY A 547 31.63 24.16 7.75
C GLY A 547 31.13 22.84 7.12
N LEU A 548 31.69 22.42 5.97
CA LEU A 548 31.27 21.19 5.28
C LEU A 548 31.45 19.95 6.16
N ALA A 549 32.57 19.81 6.84
CA ALA A 549 32.88 18.62 7.66
C ALA A 549 31.82 18.38 8.75
N ALA A 550 31.40 19.44 9.43
CA ALA A 550 30.37 19.35 10.47
C ALA A 550 28.98 18.97 9.86
N ALA A 551 28.63 19.59 8.74
CA ALA A 551 27.37 19.31 8.03
C ALA A 551 27.35 17.88 7.48
N ALA A 552 28.45 17.42 6.86
CA ALA A 552 28.59 16.06 6.35
C ALA A 552 28.50 15.02 7.48
N LYS A 553 29.12 15.30 8.65
CA LYS A 553 29.01 14.42 9.82
C LYS A 553 27.57 14.26 10.30
N ALA A 554 26.79 15.37 10.36
CA ALA A 554 25.38 15.31 10.73
C ALA A 554 24.56 14.49 9.71
N VAL A 555 24.77 14.75 8.42
CA VAL A 555 24.12 14.02 7.32
C VAL A 555 24.50 12.53 7.35
N ALA A 556 25.78 12.22 7.54
CA ALA A 556 26.28 10.85 7.69
C ALA A 556 25.55 10.10 8.80
N THR A 557 25.54 10.70 9.99
CA THR A 557 24.93 10.10 11.19
C THR A 557 23.42 9.87 11.00
N ASP A 558 22.69 10.87 10.49
CA ASP A 558 21.23 10.82 10.40
C ASP A 558 20.70 9.97 9.26
N LEU A 559 21.46 9.91 8.13
CA LEU A 559 21.01 9.24 6.90
C LEU A 559 21.78 7.94 6.60
N GLY A 560 22.67 7.52 7.48
CA GLY A 560 23.45 6.29 7.31
C GLY A 560 24.45 6.32 6.15
N LEU A 561 24.97 7.50 5.78
CA LEU A 561 25.87 7.70 4.65
C LEU A 561 27.34 7.72 5.10
N ASP A 562 28.22 7.00 4.37
CA ASP A 562 29.66 6.97 4.68
C ASP A 562 30.45 7.86 3.72
N PHE A 563 31.04 8.91 4.26
CA PHE A 563 31.95 9.79 3.54
C PHE A 563 33.40 9.37 3.80
N SER A 564 34.16 9.32 2.72
CA SER A 564 35.63 9.20 2.77
C SER A 564 36.28 10.53 2.43
N SER A 565 37.50 10.79 2.90
CA SER A 565 38.23 12.01 2.54
C SER A 565 39.28 11.74 1.47
N ALA A 566 39.55 12.77 0.64
CA ALA A 566 40.63 12.79 -0.34
C ALA A 566 41.53 14.02 -0.15
N ALA A 567 42.80 13.91 -0.56
CA ALA A 567 43.78 14.99 -0.50
C ALA A 567 43.46 16.13 -1.49
N SER A 568 42.87 15.79 -2.63
CA SER A 568 42.47 16.72 -3.69
C SER A 568 41.23 16.24 -4.41
N VAL A 569 40.62 17.15 -5.15
CA VAL A 569 39.47 16.80 -6.03
C VAL A 569 39.97 15.82 -7.10
N PRO A 570 39.32 14.64 -7.23
CA PRO A 570 39.69 13.66 -8.26
C PRO A 570 39.59 14.22 -9.68
N ASP A 571 40.51 13.80 -10.56
CA ASP A 571 40.48 14.16 -12.00
C ASP A 571 39.49 13.24 -12.74
N VAL A 572 38.21 13.63 -12.72
CA VAL A 572 37.11 12.91 -13.39
C VAL A 572 36.10 13.91 -13.93
N SER A 573 35.47 13.58 -15.06
CA SER A 573 34.34 14.39 -15.56
C SER A 573 33.19 14.36 -14.54
N ARG A 574 32.60 15.53 -14.28
CA ARG A 574 31.59 15.71 -13.24
C ARG A 574 30.68 16.88 -13.52
N HIS A 575 29.49 16.84 -12.98
CA HIS A 575 28.51 17.93 -12.99
C HIS A 575 28.03 18.22 -11.56
N GLU A 576 27.31 19.30 -11.37
CA GLU A 576 26.78 19.67 -10.07
C GLU A 576 25.53 18.85 -9.72
N ALA A 577 25.46 18.31 -8.51
CA ALA A 577 24.23 17.74 -7.96
C ALA A 577 23.24 18.87 -7.65
N GLY A 578 22.06 18.84 -8.26
CA GLY A 578 21.06 19.87 -8.09
C GLY A 578 20.24 19.70 -6.79
N ALA A 579 19.76 20.82 -6.26
CA ALA A 579 18.67 20.88 -5.29
C ALA A 579 17.59 21.81 -5.88
N PRO A 580 16.85 21.35 -6.88
CA PRO A 580 15.92 22.18 -7.63
C PRO A 580 14.73 22.65 -6.79
N ARG A 581 14.08 23.73 -7.24
CA ARG A 581 12.73 24.08 -6.78
C ARG A 581 11.78 23.03 -7.32
N LEU A 582 11.41 22.07 -6.47
CA LEU A 582 10.56 20.93 -6.83
C LEU A 582 9.08 21.30 -6.69
N GLY A 583 8.30 21.12 -7.76
CA GLY A 583 6.84 21.18 -7.74
C GLY A 583 6.22 19.79 -7.84
N LEU A 584 5.26 19.47 -7.00
CA LEU A 584 4.45 18.26 -7.08
C LEU A 584 3.07 18.64 -7.62
N LEU A 585 2.73 18.13 -8.81
CA LEU A 585 1.42 18.33 -9.43
C LEU A 585 0.42 17.36 -8.83
N VAL A 586 -0.72 17.85 -8.35
CA VAL A 586 -1.75 17.04 -7.70
C VAL A 586 -3.13 17.40 -8.26
N PRO A 587 -3.73 16.53 -9.10
CA PRO A 587 -5.08 16.74 -9.60
C PRO A 587 -6.12 16.45 -8.50
N TRP A 588 -7.14 17.26 -8.39
CA TRP A 588 -8.22 17.03 -7.42
C TRP A 588 -9.07 15.79 -7.74
N ALA A 589 -9.04 15.32 -8.98
CA ALA A 589 -9.82 14.16 -9.41
C ALA A 589 -9.28 12.85 -8.82
N ASP A 590 -7.95 12.76 -8.63
CA ASP A 590 -7.32 11.62 -7.99
C ASP A 590 -6.11 12.05 -7.14
N THR A 591 -6.19 11.80 -5.86
CA THR A 591 -5.15 12.18 -4.89
C THR A 591 -4.48 10.99 -4.22
N ASP A 592 -4.93 9.77 -4.49
CA ASP A 592 -4.52 8.57 -3.76
C ASP A 592 -3.04 8.21 -4.00
N SER A 593 -2.70 7.85 -5.23
CA SER A 593 -1.31 7.48 -5.57
C SER A 593 -0.32 8.64 -5.37
N ILE A 594 -0.76 9.89 -5.61
CA ILE A 594 0.07 11.08 -5.36
C ILE A 594 0.25 11.33 -3.86
N GLY A 595 -0.69 10.93 -3.03
CA GLY A 595 -0.52 10.93 -1.58
C GLY A 595 0.68 10.13 -1.12
N TRP A 596 0.96 8.99 -1.76
CA TRP A 596 2.17 8.20 -1.51
C TRP A 596 3.45 8.91 -1.95
N VAL A 597 3.42 9.67 -3.04
CA VAL A 597 4.56 10.52 -3.45
C VAL A 597 4.82 11.59 -2.39
N ARG A 598 3.77 12.23 -1.87
CA ARG A 598 3.88 13.17 -0.75
C ARG A 598 4.49 12.52 0.47
N TYR A 599 3.99 11.34 0.85
CA TYR A 599 4.53 10.56 1.96
C TYR A 599 6.03 10.30 1.78
N ALA A 600 6.44 9.83 0.60
CA ALA A 600 7.85 9.54 0.31
C ALA A 600 8.76 10.78 0.44
N LEU A 601 8.30 11.96 0.00
CA LEU A 601 9.03 13.21 0.12
C LEU A 601 9.06 13.73 1.57
N ASP A 602 7.92 13.69 2.27
CA ASP A 602 7.81 14.16 3.65
C ASP A 602 8.67 13.33 4.60
N GLN A 603 8.67 12.00 4.47
CA GLN A 603 9.50 11.11 5.30
C GLN A 603 11.00 11.38 5.13
N ARG A 604 11.41 11.88 3.97
CA ARG A 604 12.80 12.24 3.67
C ARG A 604 13.11 13.70 3.91
N GLN A 605 12.11 14.46 4.37
CA GLN A 605 12.23 15.92 4.59
C GLN A 605 12.70 16.67 3.33
N VAL A 606 12.23 16.22 2.16
CA VAL A 606 12.50 16.87 0.87
C VAL A 606 11.46 17.97 0.65
N PRO A 607 11.86 19.24 0.53
CA PRO A 607 10.93 20.33 0.30
C PRO A 607 10.35 20.28 -1.10
N TYR A 608 9.06 20.52 -1.22
CA TYR A 608 8.36 20.66 -2.51
C TYR A 608 7.24 21.69 -2.41
N THR A 609 6.85 22.23 -3.54
CA THR A 609 5.64 23.05 -3.66
C THR A 609 4.48 22.19 -4.11
N TYR A 610 3.42 22.13 -3.31
CA TYR A 610 2.17 21.45 -3.68
C TYR A 610 1.44 22.30 -4.72
N LEU A 611 1.28 21.82 -5.95
CA LEU A 611 0.64 22.50 -7.06
C LEU A 611 -0.68 21.84 -7.42
N ARG A 612 -1.77 22.55 -7.20
CA ARG A 612 -3.14 22.13 -7.52
C ARG A 612 -3.47 22.46 -8.97
N ASP A 613 -4.57 21.92 -9.47
CA ASP A 613 -5.07 22.23 -10.82
C ASP A 613 -5.14 23.74 -11.09
N GLU A 614 -5.62 24.51 -10.13
CA GLU A 614 -5.69 25.97 -10.26
C GLU A 614 -4.31 26.65 -10.32
N ASP A 615 -3.32 26.13 -9.65
CA ASP A 615 -1.93 26.64 -9.71
C ASP A 615 -1.31 26.41 -11.08
N VAL A 616 -1.66 25.30 -11.73
CA VAL A 616 -1.22 24.96 -13.09
C VAL A 616 -1.92 25.87 -14.10
N ARG A 617 -3.24 26.10 -13.92
CA ARG A 617 -3.98 27.08 -14.77
C ARG A 617 -3.43 28.49 -14.66
N ALA A 618 -2.98 28.90 -13.48
CA ALA A 618 -2.42 30.23 -13.27
C ALA A 618 -1.10 30.47 -14.01
N GLY A 619 -0.37 29.41 -14.38
CA GLY A 619 0.85 29.49 -15.17
C GLY A 619 2.09 29.96 -14.43
N ASN A 620 3.03 30.59 -15.16
CA ASN A 620 4.35 31.01 -14.62
C ASN A 620 5.11 29.87 -13.91
N LEU A 621 4.96 28.66 -14.41
CA LEU A 621 5.53 27.46 -13.74
C LEU A 621 7.06 27.50 -13.74
N ARG A 622 7.70 27.86 -14.88
CA ARG A 622 9.17 27.91 -14.97
C ARG A 622 9.80 28.98 -14.09
N GLY A 623 9.11 30.11 -13.87
CA GLY A 623 9.56 31.14 -12.96
C GLY A 623 9.59 30.67 -11.48
N ARG A 624 8.79 29.70 -11.15
CA ARG A 624 8.61 29.17 -9.79
C ARG A 624 9.35 27.86 -9.53
N MET A 625 9.40 26.98 -10.54
CA MET A 625 9.88 25.59 -10.42
C MET A 625 10.97 25.31 -11.45
N ASP A 626 11.88 24.42 -11.09
CA ASP A 626 12.92 23.88 -11.98
C ASP A 626 12.57 22.46 -12.43
N VAL A 627 11.99 21.66 -11.52
CA VAL A 627 11.53 20.31 -11.75
C VAL A 627 10.07 20.20 -11.34
N LEU A 628 9.25 19.61 -12.21
CA LEU A 628 7.87 19.21 -11.89
C LEU A 628 7.79 17.70 -11.84
N LEU A 629 7.19 17.17 -10.76
CA LEU A 629 6.89 15.76 -10.60
C LEU A 629 5.38 15.56 -10.71
N TYR A 630 4.95 14.70 -11.64
CA TYR A 630 3.56 14.26 -11.78
C TYR A 630 3.49 12.74 -11.55
N GLY A 631 2.85 12.35 -10.46
CA GLY A 631 2.75 10.96 -10.05
C GLY A 631 1.85 10.10 -10.94
N HIS A 632 1.76 8.83 -10.59
CA HIS A 632 0.70 7.96 -11.09
C HIS A 632 -0.67 8.51 -10.63
N VAL A 633 -1.65 8.45 -11.51
CA VAL A 633 -3.06 8.79 -11.25
C VAL A 633 -3.95 7.75 -11.91
N ASP A 634 -5.07 7.41 -11.26
CA ASP A 634 -6.04 6.47 -11.80
C ASP A 634 -7.09 7.18 -12.68
N LEU A 635 -6.60 7.94 -13.66
CA LEU A 635 -7.37 8.80 -14.55
C LEU A 635 -6.96 8.56 -16.01
N GLU A 636 -7.93 8.55 -16.91
CA GLU A 636 -7.68 8.66 -18.35
C GLU A 636 -7.20 10.08 -18.70
N LEU A 637 -6.56 10.24 -19.88
CA LEU A 637 -5.99 11.53 -20.28
C LEU A 637 -6.98 12.69 -20.23
N ALA A 638 -8.24 12.45 -20.67
CA ALA A 638 -9.27 13.48 -20.63
C ALA A 638 -9.59 13.92 -19.19
N GLU A 639 -9.63 12.97 -18.25
CA GLU A 639 -9.86 13.25 -16.84
C GLU A 639 -8.66 13.93 -16.17
N GLN A 640 -7.43 13.60 -16.57
CA GLN A 640 -6.22 14.31 -16.12
C GLN A 640 -6.24 15.78 -16.51
N ILE A 641 -6.82 16.12 -17.67
CA ILE A 641 -6.94 17.49 -18.14
C ILE A 641 -8.15 18.19 -17.54
N HIS A 642 -9.34 17.58 -17.60
CA HIS A 642 -10.59 18.23 -17.25
C HIS A 642 -11.01 18.02 -15.80
N GLY A 643 -10.42 17.04 -15.09
CA GLY A 643 -10.69 16.77 -13.68
C GLY A 643 -12.15 16.46 -13.39
N LEU A 644 -12.61 16.87 -12.23
CA LEU A 644 -14.01 16.69 -11.82
C LEU A 644 -14.95 17.59 -12.64
N PRO A 645 -16.15 17.11 -13.01
CA PRO A 645 -17.10 17.86 -13.84
C PRO A 645 -17.51 19.20 -13.22
N LYS A 646 -17.38 20.28 -13.96
CA LYS A 646 -17.90 21.61 -13.57
C LYS A 646 -19.42 21.67 -13.42
N ALA A 647 -20.13 20.74 -14.07
CA ALA A 647 -21.59 20.63 -13.98
C ALA A 647 -22.11 20.45 -12.54
N TRP A 648 -21.27 19.98 -11.63
CA TRP A 648 -21.62 19.84 -10.22
C TRP A 648 -21.63 21.19 -9.44
N GLY A 649 -21.22 22.28 -10.08
CA GLY A 649 -21.03 23.59 -9.46
C GLY A 649 -19.75 23.64 -8.64
N PRO A 650 -19.42 24.81 -8.04
CA PRO A 650 -18.24 24.94 -7.21
C PRO A 650 -18.30 24.02 -5.98
N MET A 651 -17.28 23.20 -5.81
CA MET A 651 -17.12 22.28 -4.68
C MET A 651 -15.89 22.69 -3.84
N PRO A 652 -16.05 23.54 -2.85
CA PRO A 652 -14.93 23.98 -2.02
C PRO A 652 -14.42 22.86 -1.11
N PHE A 653 -13.10 22.74 -1.02
CA PHE A 653 -12.39 21.90 -0.05
C PHE A 653 -11.58 22.81 0.88
N LYS A 654 -12.24 23.36 1.90
CA LYS A 654 -11.67 24.37 2.81
C LYS A 654 -12.03 24.06 4.23
N LYS A 655 -11.17 24.47 5.16
CA LYS A 655 -11.47 24.45 6.57
C LYS A 655 -12.47 25.55 6.91
N THR A 656 -13.61 25.17 7.46
CA THR A 656 -14.69 26.06 7.93
C THR A 656 -15.27 25.52 9.24
N PRO A 657 -16.12 26.27 9.95
CA PRO A 657 -16.83 25.72 11.12
C PRO A 657 -17.68 24.48 10.80
N GLN A 658 -18.18 24.34 9.57
CA GLN A 658 -18.97 23.19 9.11
C GLN A 658 -18.11 22.06 8.55
N THR A 659 -16.89 22.34 8.13
CA THR A 659 -15.94 21.40 7.58
C THR A 659 -14.56 21.57 8.20
N PRO A 660 -14.42 21.37 9.54
CA PRO A 660 -13.17 21.61 10.25
C PRO A 660 -12.03 20.65 9.86
N SER A 661 -12.37 19.51 9.26
CA SER A 661 -11.41 18.48 8.83
C SER A 661 -10.96 18.62 7.38
N HIS A 662 -11.58 19.53 6.59
CA HIS A 662 -11.19 19.77 5.21
C HIS A 662 -10.01 20.74 5.09
N GLY A 663 -9.47 20.90 3.87
CA GLY A 663 -8.44 21.89 3.54
C GLY A 663 -7.00 21.43 3.79
N THR A 664 -6.78 20.18 4.15
CA THR A 664 -5.44 19.59 4.31
C THR A 664 -5.22 18.52 3.23
N PRO A 665 -4.08 18.55 2.50
CA PRO A 665 -2.86 19.36 2.67
C PRO A 665 -2.95 20.76 2.04
N ALA A 666 -3.97 21.05 1.24
CA ALA A 666 -4.19 22.35 0.62
C ALA A 666 -5.69 22.66 0.54
N GLU A 667 -6.03 23.94 0.54
CA GLU A 667 -7.39 24.41 0.34
C GLU A 667 -7.66 24.71 -1.14
N SER A 668 -8.91 24.50 -1.56
CA SER A 668 -9.42 24.96 -2.85
C SER A 668 -10.78 25.64 -2.70
N ALA A 669 -11.03 26.67 -3.50
CA ALA A 669 -12.35 27.29 -3.61
C ALA A 669 -13.29 26.45 -4.46
N ASP A 670 -12.73 25.63 -5.36
CA ASP A 670 -13.46 24.75 -6.27
C ASP A 670 -12.52 23.67 -6.77
N VAL A 671 -12.79 22.41 -6.41
CA VAL A 671 -12.01 21.25 -6.86
C VAL A 671 -12.42 20.73 -8.24
N THR A 672 -13.36 21.39 -8.93
CA THR A 672 -13.84 20.98 -10.25
C THR A 672 -13.05 21.59 -11.40
N GLY A 673 -13.10 20.98 -12.58
CA GLY A 673 -12.61 21.53 -13.85
C GLY A 673 -11.15 21.27 -14.16
N GLY A 674 -10.41 20.53 -13.32
CA GLY A 674 -9.03 20.10 -13.60
C GLY A 674 -8.06 21.23 -13.96
N MET A 675 -6.94 20.90 -14.55
CA MET A 675 -5.99 21.91 -15.06
C MET A 675 -6.44 22.57 -16.39
N GLY A 676 -7.35 21.91 -17.13
CA GLY A 676 -7.84 22.38 -18.43
C GLY A 676 -6.78 22.45 -19.52
N TRP A 677 -7.19 22.83 -20.71
CA TRP A 677 -6.25 23.05 -21.83
C TRP A 677 -5.26 24.18 -21.58
N GLU A 678 -5.65 25.17 -20.79
CA GLU A 678 -4.78 26.27 -20.40
C GLU A 678 -3.62 25.79 -19.54
N GLY A 679 -3.91 24.96 -18.55
CA GLY A 679 -2.89 24.34 -17.70
C GLY A 679 -1.97 23.41 -18.49
N LEU A 680 -2.50 22.61 -19.41
CA LEU A 680 -1.69 21.80 -20.31
C LEU A 680 -0.72 22.64 -21.16
N ALA A 681 -1.19 23.76 -21.71
CA ALA A 681 -0.34 24.69 -22.46
C ALA A 681 0.74 25.34 -21.57
N HIS A 682 0.46 25.57 -20.29
CA HIS A 682 1.45 26.05 -19.34
C HIS A 682 2.50 24.98 -19.00
N LEU A 683 2.11 23.72 -18.88
CA LEU A 683 3.04 22.60 -18.72
C LEU A 683 3.95 22.43 -19.93
N GLN A 684 3.40 22.52 -21.14
CA GLN A 684 4.19 22.49 -22.37
C GLN A 684 5.23 23.63 -22.37
N ARG A 685 4.81 24.87 -22.11
CA ARG A 685 5.74 26.02 -22.00
C ARG A 685 6.78 25.83 -20.91
N PHE A 686 6.42 25.27 -19.77
CA PHE A 686 7.37 24.97 -18.70
C PHE A 686 8.54 24.13 -19.22
N VAL A 687 8.24 23.07 -19.99
CA VAL A 687 9.27 22.21 -20.57
C VAL A 687 10.03 22.96 -21.65
N GLU A 688 9.35 23.61 -22.61
CA GLU A 688 9.99 24.35 -23.71
C GLU A 688 10.94 25.44 -23.21
N ASP A 689 10.66 26.07 -22.06
CA ASP A 689 11.48 27.10 -21.42
C ASP A 689 12.62 26.54 -20.54
N GLY A 690 12.88 25.23 -20.57
CA GLY A 690 14.00 24.58 -19.88
C GLY A 690 13.65 24.01 -18.48
N GLY A 691 12.40 23.63 -18.26
CA GLY A 691 12.00 22.84 -17.10
C GLY A 691 12.18 21.35 -17.34
N LEU A 692 12.37 20.58 -16.26
CA LEU A 692 12.32 19.12 -16.29
C LEU A 692 10.96 18.65 -15.78
N LEU A 693 10.20 17.94 -16.62
CA LEU A 693 8.95 17.28 -16.22
C LEU A 693 9.19 15.78 -16.03
N VAL A 694 9.01 15.29 -14.82
CA VAL A 694 9.10 13.86 -14.44
C VAL A 694 7.69 13.32 -14.28
N THR A 695 7.34 12.28 -15.03
CA THR A 695 6.00 11.66 -14.98
C THR A 695 6.07 10.17 -14.67
N LEU A 696 5.14 9.67 -13.85
CA LEU A 696 5.15 8.29 -13.35
C LEU A 696 3.88 7.54 -13.76
N GLY A 697 4.05 6.29 -14.19
CA GLY A 697 2.93 5.40 -14.48
C GLY A 697 1.95 5.97 -15.50
N SER A 698 0.65 5.97 -15.18
CA SER A 698 -0.41 6.53 -16.06
C SER A 698 -0.34 8.05 -16.19
N GLY A 699 0.27 8.77 -15.22
CA GLY A 699 0.53 10.20 -15.36
C GLY A 699 1.42 10.55 -16.56
N SER A 700 2.18 9.58 -17.07
CA SER A 700 2.99 9.76 -18.28
C SER A 700 2.14 10.00 -19.54
N ALA A 701 0.87 9.62 -19.56
CA ALA A 701 -0.04 9.93 -20.66
C ALA A 701 -0.16 11.46 -20.89
N LEU A 702 -0.14 12.25 -19.82
CA LEU A 702 -0.19 13.70 -19.92
C LEU A 702 0.97 14.29 -20.75
N ALA A 703 2.16 13.72 -20.63
CA ALA A 703 3.33 14.18 -21.40
C ALA A 703 3.41 13.52 -22.79
N LEU A 704 3.09 12.21 -22.88
CA LEU A 704 3.34 11.41 -24.08
C LEU A 704 2.21 11.45 -25.10
N GLU A 705 0.95 11.60 -24.66
CA GLU A 705 -0.24 11.55 -25.52
C GLU A 705 -0.86 12.94 -25.77
N ALA A 706 -0.70 13.90 -24.82
CA ALA A 706 -1.24 15.25 -24.99
C ALA A 706 -0.35 16.19 -25.83
N GLY A 707 0.79 15.72 -26.35
CA GLY A 707 1.60 16.46 -27.31
C GLY A 707 2.70 17.35 -26.72
N ILE A 708 3.01 17.24 -25.41
CA ILE A 708 4.15 17.94 -24.79
C ILE A 708 5.45 17.47 -25.45
N VAL A 709 5.58 16.17 -25.69
CA VAL A 709 6.66 15.56 -26.47
C VAL A 709 6.12 14.91 -27.74
N ARG A 710 6.98 14.71 -28.72
CA ARG A 710 6.62 14.14 -30.02
C ARG A 710 7.33 12.81 -30.26
N GLY A 711 6.77 12.03 -31.19
CA GLY A 711 7.39 10.80 -31.65
C GLY A 711 7.19 9.56 -30.78
N VAL A 712 6.41 9.65 -29.73
CA VAL A 712 5.97 8.49 -28.93
C VAL A 712 4.51 8.22 -29.24
N ARG A 713 4.13 6.95 -29.34
CA ARG A 713 2.71 6.58 -29.51
C ARG A 713 2.32 5.47 -28.54
N ARG A 714 1.10 5.50 -28.09
CA ARG A 714 0.46 4.41 -27.36
C ARG A 714 0.25 3.22 -28.29
N VAL A 715 0.59 2.02 -27.83
CA VAL A 715 0.38 0.76 -28.57
C VAL A 715 -1.07 0.34 -28.41
N ALA A 716 -1.78 0.12 -29.53
CA ALA A 716 -3.13 -0.42 -29.50
C ALA A 716 -3.13 -1.87 -28.94
N GLY A 717 -4.01 -2.19 -28.01
CA GLY A 717 -4.15 -3.53 -27.39
C GLY A 717 -3.60 -3.65 -25.95
N GLY A 718 -3.23 -2.54 -25.31
CA GLY A 718 -3.07 -2.51 -23.84
C GLY A 718 -4.44 -2.62 -23.17
N VAL A 719 -4.47 -3.25 -22.01
CA VAL A 719 -5.64 -3.63 -21.22
C VAL A 719 -6.65 -2.50 -21.10
N PRO A 720 -7.96 -2.76 -21.31
CA PRO A 720 -8.99 -1.90 -20.75
C PRO A 720 -8.87 -1.92 -19.23
N ARG A 721 -9.02 -0.77 -18.58
CA ARG A 721 -9.11 -0.68 -17.13
C ARG A 721 -10.17 -1.66 -16.63
N SER A 722 -9.86 -2.49 -15.65
CA SER A 722 -10.88 -3.05 -14.78
C SER A 722 -11.38 -1.87 -13.94
N SER A 723 -12.56 -1.34 -14.24
CA SER A 723 -13.30 -0.57 -13.25
C SER A 723 -13.43 -1.46 -12.01
N GLN A 724 -13.10 -0.94 -10.86
CA GLN A 724 -13.48 -1.55 -9.57
C GLN A 724 -15.01 -1.52 -9.48
N GLY A 725 -15.62 -2.54 -10.02
CA GLY A 725 -17.06 -2.71 -10.11
C GLY A 725 -17.30 -3.97 -10.94
N GLY A 726 -17.54 -5.09 -10.26
CA GLY A 726 -17.74 -6.40 -10.87
C GLY A 726 -18.82 -6.38 -11.94
N GLY A 727 -18.39 -6.35 -13.17
CA GLY A 727 -19.18 -6.65 -14.33
C GLY A 727 -18.32 -7.49 -15.25
N GLU A 728 -18.71 -8.72 -15.48
CA GLU A 728 -18.12 -9.60 -16.49
C GLU A 728 -18.18 -8.91 -17.86
N ALA A 729 -17.07 -8.26 -18.25
CA ALA A 729 -16.85 -7.99 -19.66
C ALA A 729 -16.66 -9.34 -20.35
N SER A 730 -17.63 -9.69 -21.20
CA SER A 730 -17.77 -10.97 -21.87
C SER A 730 -16.43 -11.60 -22.29
N ALA A 731 -16.23 -12.84 -21.92
CA ALA A 731 -15.08 -13.70 -22.26
C ALA A 731 -14.82 -13.84 -23.78
N ALA A 732 -15.70 -13.36 -24.64
CA ALA A 732 -15.58 -13.41 -26.10
C ALA A 732 -14.65 -12.33 -26.69
N ALA A 733 -14.29 -11.26 -25.95
CA ALA A 733 -13.34 -10.24 -26.40
C ALA A 733 -11.88 -10.55 -25.97
N ALA A 734 -11.66 -11.56 -25.15
CA ALA A 734 -10.40 -11.90 -24.49
C ALA A 734 -9.39 -12.64 -25.38
N GLN A 735 -9.62 -12.84 -26.65
CA GLN A 735 -8.75 -13.68 -27.52
C GLN A 735 -7.57 -12.97 -28.17
N ARG A 736 -7.31 -11.69 -27.87
CA ARG A 736 -5.97 -11.10 -28.07
C ARG A 736 -5.35 -10.95 -26.71
N VAL A 737 -4.34 -11.75 -26.42
CA VAL A 737 -3.62 -11.72 -25.14
C VAL A 737 -3.07 -10.30 -24.94
N ALA A 738 -3.89 -9.46 -24.29
CA ALA A 738 -3.45 -8.14 -23.84
C ALA A 738 -2.32 -8.34 -22.82
N THR A 739 -1.30 -7.48 -22.87
CA THR A 739 -0.24 -7.49 -21.86
C THR A 739 -0.84 -7.09 -20.53
N ARG A 740 -0.72 -7.95 -19.52
CA ARG A 740 -1.17 -7.71 -18.16
C ARG A 740 -0.03 -7.93 -17.17
N THR A 741 0.12 -7.00 -16.27
CA THR A 741 1.15 -7.00 -15.23
C THR A 741 0.55 -6.46 -13.93
N PRO A 742 -0.39 -7.17 -13.31
CA PRO A 742 -1.06 -6.71 -12.10
C PRO A 742 -0.10 -6.77 -10.91
N GLY A 743 0.75 -5.76 -10.74
CA GLY A 743 1.72 -5.68 -9.66
C GLY A 743 2.76 -6.80 -9.68
N ALA A 744 3.71 -6.73 -10.60
CA ALA A 744 4.77 -7.73 -10.75
C ALA A 744 6.16 -7.09 -10.85
N HIS A 745 7.20 -7.77 -10.34
CA HIS A 745 8.60 -7.39 -10.56
C HIS A 745 9.11 -7.97 -11.88
N LEU A 746 9.50 -7.09 -12.77
CA LEU A 746 9.93 -7.43 -14.13
C LEU A 746 11.36 -6.97 -14.40
N ARG A 747 12.12 -7.74 -15.16
CA ARG A 747 13.48 -7.39 -15.56
C ARG A 747 13.48 -6.23 -16.55
N VAL A 748 14.49 -5.36 -16.37
CA VAL A 748 14.76 -4.22 -17.23
C VAL A 748 16.27 -4.09 -17.51
N THR A 749 16.62 -3.43 -18.63
CA THR A 749 18.01 -3.23 -19.04
C THR A 749 18.23 -1.76 -19.38
N PHE A 750 19.24 -1.13 -18.80
CA PHE A 750 19.68 0.21 -19.21
C PHE A 750 20.27 0.18 -20.61
N ARG A 751 19.62 0.92 -21.53
CA ARG A 751 20.12 1.13 -22.89
C ARG A 751 21.20 2.21 -22.92
N ARG A 752 21.11 3.15 -21.97
CA ARG A 752 22.07 4.22 -21.73
C ARG A 752 22.61 4.09 -20.30
N PRO A 753 23.59 3.20 -20.04
CA PRO A 753 24.14 2.99 -18.70
C PRO A 753 24.96 4.17 -18.17
N ASP A 754 25.36 5.09 -19.04
CA ASP A 754 26.03 6.36 -18.75
C ASP A 754 25.05 7.49 -18.40
N HIS A 755 23.75 7.30 -18.62
CA HIS A 755 22.73 8.28 -18.31
C HIS A 755 22.58 8.46 -16.77
N PRO A 756 22.41 9.70 -16.26
CA PRO A 756 22.32 9.95 -14.82
C PRO A 756 21.26 9.12 -14.10
N LEU A 757 20.17 8.72 -14.75
CA LEU A 757 19.16 7.83 -14.17
C LEU A 757 19.73 6.45 -13.80
N ALA A 758 20.81 6.00 -14.41
CA ALA A 758 21.44 4.71 -14.15
C ALA A 758 22.39 4.71 -12.94
N TYR A 759 22.70 5.87 -12.36
CA TYR A 759 23.61 5.95 -11.21
C TYR A 759 23.08 5.15 -10.01
N GLY A 760 23.94 4.33 -9.42
CA GLY A 760 23.60 3.42 -8.33
C GLY A 760 22.87 2.15 -8.76
N TYR A 761 22.76 1.88 -10.08
CA TYR A 761 22.12 0.66 -10.60
C TYR A 761 23.08 -0.18 -11.46
N PRO A 762 22.96 -1.50 -11.41
CA PRO A 762 23.60 -2.36 -12.41
C PRO A 762 22.89 -2.20 -13.77
N LYS A 763 23.62 -2.48 -14.85
CA LYS A 763 23.08 -2.40 -16.23
C LYS A 763 21.78 -3.19 -16.41
N ARG A 764 21.63 -4.30 -15.72
CA ARG A 764 20.43 -5.13 -15.68
C ARG A 764 19.89 -5.14 -14.27
N THR A 765 18.59 -4.92 -14.14
CA THR A 765 17.92 -4.88 -12.86
C THR A 765 16.45 -5.31 -13.00
N HIS A 766 15.64 -5.07 -12.00
CA HIS A 766 14.20 -5.26 -12.06
C HIS A 766 13.51 -4.03 -11.47
N VAL A 767 12.25 -3.83 -11.86
CA VAL A 767 11.38 -2.79 -11.32
C VAL A 767 9.97 -3.36 -11.13
N PHE A 768 9.19 -2.71 -10.28
CA PHE A 768 7.80 -3.08 -10.03
C PHE A 768 6.87 -2.42 -11.06
N ARG A 769 5.99 -3.18 -11.68
CA ARG A 769 5.06 -2.69 -12.69
C ARG A 769 3.64 -3.17 -12.44
N GLN A 770 2.70 -2.25 -12.56
CA GLN A 770 1.26 -2.50 -12.62
C GLN A 770 0.75 -2.43 -14.07
N ASN A 771 -0.55 -2.48 -14.27
CA ASN A 771 -1.17 -2.39 -15.59
C ASN A 771 -1.14 -0.97 -16.14
N PHE A 772 -0.09 -0.62 -16.89
CA PHE A 772 0.05 0.68 -17.55
C PHE A 772 0.01 0.53 -19.08
N PRO A 773 -0.40 1.59 -19.81
CA PRO A 773 -0.30 1.64 -21.27
C PRO A 773 1.11 1.31 -21.76
N LEU A 774 1.21 0.73 -22.94
CA LEU A 774 2.48 0.49 -23.61
C LEU A 774 2.76 1.59 -24.63
N TYR A 775 4.03 1.95 -24.74
CA TYR A 775 4.47 2.96 -25.70
C TYR A 775 5.54 2.42 -26.65
N ASP A 776 5.52 2.91 -27.90
CA ASP A 776 6.57 2.71 -28.88
C ASP A 776 7.23 4.03 -29.26
N THR A 777 8.51 3.97 -29.54
CA THR A 777 9.28 5.09 -30.09
C THR A 777 9.30 5.03 -31.62
N PRO A 778 9.58 6.14 -32.34
CA PRO A 778 9.49 6.23 -33.80
C PRO A 778 10.29 5.16 -34.52
N ARG A 779 11.49 4.85 -34.02
CA ARG A 779 12.38 3.87 -34.66
C ARG A 779 11.77 2.48 -34.72
N ARG A 780 11.09 2.06 -33.65
CA ARG A 780 10.50 0.73 -33.54
C ARG A 780 9.29 0.58 -34.47
N TRP A 781 8.38 1.54 -34.49
CA TRP A 781 7.19 1.42 -35.31
C TRP A 781 7.45 1.70 -36.80
N LEU A 782 8.43 2.53 -37.16
CA LEU A 782 8.86 2.72 -38.56
C LEU A 782 9.51 1.46 -39.12
N ARG A 783 10.40 0.77 -38.36
CA ARG A 783 10.93 -0.53 -38.74
C ARG A 783 9.85 -1.57 -38.99
N MET A 784 8.84 -1.65 -38.14
CA MET A 784 7.76 -2.62 -38.30
C MET A 784 6.81 -2.30 -39.45
N ALA A 785 6.61 -1.01 -39.78
CA ALA A 785 5.61 -0.57 -40.74
C ALA A 785 6.15 -0.40 -42.16
N TYR A 786 7.41 0.00 -42.34
CA TYR A 786 7.90 0.49 -43.66
C TYR A 786 9.21 -0.13 -44.12
N CYS A 787 10.18 -0.43 -43.29
CA CYS A 787 11.48 -0.92 -43.76
C CYS A 787 12.36 -1.42 -42.61
N THR A 788 12.89 -2.63 -42.73
CA THR A 788 13.82 -3.21 -41.75
C THR A 788 15.23 -2.64 -41.84
N SER A 789 15.63 -2.01 -42.94
CA SER A 789 16.98 -1.48 -43.22
C SER A 789 17.08 0.04 -43.31
N CYS A 790 15.92 0.77 -43.27
CA CYS A 790 15.89 2.22 -43.57
C CYS A 790 16.34 3.14 -42.44
N LEU A 791 16.76 2.62 -41.30
CA LEU A 791 17.08 3.41 -40.11
C LEU A 791 18.51 3.09 -39.62
N ASP A 792 19.49 3.28 -40.50
CA ASP A 792 20.90 3.22 -40.12
C ASP A 792 21.34 4.53 -39.48
N GLY A 793 21.27 4.62 -38.19
CA GLY A 793 21.74 5.73 -37.39
C GLY A 793 21.95 5.27 -35.94
N PRO A 794 22.60 6.02 -35.06
CA PRO A 794 22.90 5.55 -33.69
C PRO A 794 21.63 5.13 -32.94
N GLU A 795 21.70 4.01 -32.23
CA GLU A 795 20.58 3.43 -31.49
C GLU A 795 20.02 4.37 -30.42
N ASP A 796 20.79 5.40 -30.04
CA ASP A 796 20.51 6.31 -28.93
C ASP A 796 19.54 7.46 -29.25
N ALA A 797 19.18 7.66 -30.55
CA ALA A 797 18.27 8.74 -30.96
C ALA A 797 16.79 8.57 -30.51
N SER A 798 16.44 7.47 -29.82
CA SER A 798 15.06 7.17 -29.45
C SER A 798 14.64 7.73 -28.07
N GLY A 799 15.56 8.31 -27.31
CA GLY A 799 15.30 8.74 -25.92
C GLY A 799 15.08 7.60 -24.92
N VAL A 800 15.28 6.35 -25.30
CA VAL A 800 15.09 5.20 -24.40
C VAL A 800 16.27 5.09 -23.44
N VAL A 801 16.00 5.27 -22.14
CA VAL A 801 17.00 5.09 -21.07
C VAL A 801 16.95 3.67 -20.53
N LEU A 802 15.75 3.18 -20.23
CA LEU A 802 15.50 1.85 -19.66
C LEU A 802 14.50 1.10 -20.54
N GLU A 803 14.77 -0.16 -20.83
CA GLU A 803 13.99 -1.03 -21.71
C GLU A 803 13.47 -2.24 -20.93
N TRP A 804 12.25 -2.69 -21.21
CA TRP A 804 11.69 -3.91 -20.66
C TRP A 804 12.40 -5.15 -21.21
N GLY A 805 12.74 -6.07 -20.30
CA GLY A 805 13.31 -7.38 -20.63
C GLY A 805 14.81 -7.42 -20.63
N ASP A 806 15.30 -8.64 -20.80
CA ASP A 806 16.70 -8.97 -21.02
C ASP A 806 16.80 -9.83 -22.28
N ARG A 807 17.62 -9.40 -23.22
CA ARG A 807 17.83 -10.13 -24.50
C ARG A 807 18.67 -11.41 -24.35
N GLU A 808 19.27 -11.66 -23.18
CA GLU A 808 20.17 -12.78 -22.92
C GLU A 808 19.48 -13.94 -22.17
N GLY A 809 18.16 -13.97 -22.08
CA GLY A 809 17.40 -15.18 -21.68
C GLY A 809 17.19 -15.38 -20.18
N ALA A 810 17.43 -14.39 -19.32
CA ALA A 810 17.03 -14.48 -17.93
C ALA A 810 15.50 -14.45 -17.80
N LEU A 811 14.95 -15.09 -16.76
CA LEU A 811 13.51 -15.07 -16.47
C LEU A 811 13.01 -13.61 -16.40
N PHE A 812 12.03 -13.27 -17.25
CA PHE A 812 11.50 -11.92 -17.33
C PHE A 812 10.78 -11.49 -16.05
N VAL A 813 10.01 -12.40 -15.46
CA VAL A 813 9.27 -12.19 -14.20
C VAL A 813 10.12 -12.61 -13.00
N VAL A 814 10.45 -11.67 -12.14
CA VAL A 814 11.21 -11.92 -10.90
C VAL A 814 10.27 -12.37 -9.79
N SER A 815 9.13 -11.69 -9.62
CA SER A 815 8.09 -12.01 -8.64
C SER A 815 6.72 -11.59 -9.18
N GLY A 816 5.67 -12.32 -8.84
CA GLY A 816 4.32 -12.14 -9.38
C GLY A 816 4.10 -12.95 -10.66
N GLN A 817 3.40 -12.38 -11.62
CA GLN A 817 3.10 -12.95 -12.93
C GLN A 817 2.94 -11.85 -14.00
N ALA A 818 3.19 -12.18 -15.25
CA ALA A 818 2.87 -11.35 -16.41
C ALA A 818 2.22 -12.21 -17.49
N TRP A 819 1.23 -11.65 -18.18
CA TRP A 819 0.60 -12.26 -19.35
C TRP A 819 0.90 -11.41 -20.58
N GLY A 820 1.15 -12.04 -21.71
CA GLY A 820 1.51 -11.34 -22.95
C GLY A 820 2.83 -10.55 -22.86
N GLU A 821 3.75 -10.98 -22.03
CA GLU A 821 5.06 -10.35 -21.76
C GLU A 821 5.89 -10.11 -23.03
N GLY A 822 5.74 -10.91 -24.08
CA GLY A 822 6.38 -10.70 -25.37
C GLY A 822 6.06 -9.32 -25.99
N SER A 823 4.94 -8.73 -25.63
CA SER A 823 4.59 -7.36 -26.05
C SER A 823 5.35 -6.28 -25.28
N LEU A 824 5.89 -6.57 -24.11
CA LEU A 824 6.70 -5.65 -23.30
C LEU A 824 8.14 -5.64 -23.76
N VAL A 825 8.74 -6.81 -23.98
CA VAL A 825 10.18 -6.95 -24.23
C VAL A 825 10.64 -6.04 -25.36
N GLY A 826 11.68 -5.25 -25.08
CA GLY A 826 12.27 -4.28 -26.00
C GLY A 826 11.48 -2.98 -26.15
N ARG A 827 10.44 -2.74 -25.33
CA ARG A 827 9.77 -1.43 -25.27
C ARG A 827 10.33 -0.55 -24.16
N PRO A 828 10.14 0.77 -24.27
CA PRO A 828 10.61 1.70 -23.24
C PRO A 828 9.94 1.44 -21.88
N ALA A 829 10.77 1.31 -20.84
CA ALA A 829 10.36 1.40 -19.46
C ALA A 829 10.55 2.84 -18.93
N VAL A 830 11.62 3.53 -19.37
CA VAL A 830 11.86 4.94 -19.09
C VAL A 830 12.34 5.64 -20.36
N LEU A 831 11.76 6.80 -20.60
CA LEU A 831 12.11 7.71 -21.71
C LEU A 831 12.68 9.01 -21.14
N ASP A 832 13.70 9.56 -21.77
CA ASP A 832 14.18 10.94 -21.64
C ASP A 832 14.06 11.62 -22.99
N LEU A 833 13.16 12.60 -23.09
CA LEU A 833 12.75 13.21 -24.35
C LEU A 833 12.91 14.72 -24.27
N ALA A 834 13.71 15.30 -25.17
CA ALA A 834 13.89 16.74 -25.30
C ALA A 834 12.63 17.40 -25.89
N ALA A 835 12.23 18.56 -25.34
CA ALA A 835 11.19 19.43 -25.89
C ALA A 835 11.57 20.89 -25.63
N GLY A 836 11.87 21.65 -26.71
CA GLY A 836 12.42 23.00 -26.59
C GLY A 836 13.77 22.98 -25.88
N LYS A 837 13.90 23.72 -24.78
CA LYS A 837 15.10 23.78 -23.94
C LYS A 837 15.05 22.82 -22.75
N GLY A 838 13.93 22.12 -22.53
CA GLY A 838 13.70 21.23 -21.42
C GLY A 838 13.55 19.78 -21.83
N HIS A 839 13.26 18.94 -20.86
CA HIS A 839 13.10 17.50 -21.03
C HIS A 839 11.87 16.97 -20.31
N VAL A 840 11.37 15.85 -20.82
CA VAL A 840 10.40 15.00 -20.14
C VAL A 840 11.06 13.67 -19.84
N VAL A 841 11.10 13.30 -18.55
CA VAL A 841 11.47 11.95 -18.12
C VAL A 841 10.19 11.20 -17.76
N ALA A 842 9.82 10.23 -18.59
CA ALA A 842 8.57 9.48 -18.46
C ALA A 842 8.82 8.03 -18.07
N PHE A 843 8.23 7.60 -16.94
CA PHE A 843 8.29 6.23 -16.42
C PHE A 843 7.03 5.45 -16.82
N ASN A 844 7.20 4.30 -17.47
CA ASN A 844 6.11 3.36 -17.78
C ASN A 844 5.84 2.39 -16.64
N PHE A 845 6.07 2.81 -15.43
CA PHE A 845 5.75 2.16 -14.15
C PHE A 845 5.73 3.22 -13.05
N ASN A 846 5.26 2.87 -11.85
CA ASN A 846 5.26 3.78 -10.71
C ASN A 846 6.43 3.46 -9.76
N PRO A 847 7.57 4.18 -9.84
CA PRO A 847 8.71 3.95 -8.94
C PRO A 847 8.45 4.27 -7.47
N LEU A 848 7.37 4.98 -7.15
CA LEU A 848 7.00 5.40 -5.80
C LEU A 848 5.70 4.74 -5.32
N HIS A 849 5.39 3.55 -5.85
CA HIS A 849 4.15 2.85 -5.54
C HIS A 849 4.07 2.50 -4.05
N ARG A 850 3.07 3.05 -3.37
CA ARG A 850 2.75 2.78 -1.95
C ARG A 850 3.94 2.89 -0.98
N ASP A 851 4.99 3.63 -1.32
CA ASP A 851 6.27 3.66 -0.60
C ASP A 851 6.88 2.24 -0.37
N LEU A 852 6.44 1.27 -1.13
CA LEU A 852 6.79 -0.14 -1.01
C LEU A 852 8.04 -0.50 -1.84
N ASN A 853 8.09 -0.09 -3.11
CA ASN A 853 9.17 -0.45 -4.04
C ASN A 853 10.41 0.44 -3.87
N ARG A 854 11.00 0.41 -2.68
CA ARG A 854 12.14 1.22 -2.23
C ARG A 854 13.35 1.15 -3.17
N GLY A 855 13.57 -0.02 -3.80
CA GLY A 855 14.60 -0.21 -4.80
C GLY A 855 14.45 0.66 -6.04
N ASP A 856 13.25 1.13 -6.36
CA ASP A 856 12.95 1.92 -7.56
C ASP A 856 13.00 3.43 -7.31
N HIS A 857 12.83 3.89 -6.06
CA HIS A 857 12.79 5.30 -5.68
C HIS A 857 13.96 6.10 -6.21
N ARG A 858 15.16 5.51 -6.16
CA ARG A 858 16.39 6.16 -6.59
C ARG A 858 16.35 6.61 -8.07
N LEU A 859 15.56 5.97 -8.94
CA LEU A 859 15.39 6.41 -10.33
C LEU A 859 14.79 7.81 -10.39
N VAL A 860 13.77 8.09 -9.58
CA VAL A 860 13.14 9.41 -9.48
C VAL A 860 14.10 10.41 -8.82
N TRP A 861 14.79 9.98 -7.75
CA TRP A 861 15.77 10.83 -7.07
C TRP A 861 16.92 11.21 -7.99
N ASN A 862 17.36 10.30 -8.85
CA ASN A 862 18.38 10.58 -9.86
C ASN A 862 17.91 11.63 -10.87
N ALA A 863 16.65 11.59 -11.32
CA ALA A 863 16.10 12.63 -12.20
C ALA A 863 16.14 14.01 -11.53
N ILE A 864 15.76 14.10 -10.25
CA ILE A 864 15.74 15.36 -9.50
C ILE A 864 17.17 15.88 -9.23
N LEU A 865 18.05 15.01 -8.74
CA LEU A 865 19.42 15.38 -8.40
C LEU A 865 20.26 15.83 -9.61
N ASN A 866 20.05 15.20 -10.75
CA ASN A 866 20.86 15.41 -11.95
C ASN A 866 20.09 16.18 -13.05
N TRP A 867 19.06 16.94 -12.68
CA TRP A 867 18.17 17.60 -13.63
C TRP A 867 18.92 18.49 -14.65
N GLN A 868 19.95 19.22 -14.22
CA GLN A 868 20.75 20.08 -15.10
C GLN A 868 21.58 19.27 -16.11
N SER A 869 22.16 18.15 -15.67
CA SER A 869 22.91 17.25 -16.53
C SER A 869 22.02 16.56 -17.57
N ILE A 870 20.78 16.22 -17.19
CA ILE A 870 19.77 15.69 -18.11
C ILE A 870 19.45 16.72 -19.20
N LEU A 871 19.20 17.97 -18.80
CA LEU A 871 18.94 19.07 -19.75
C LEU A 871 20.14 19.34 -20.68
N ALA A 872 21.38 19.22 -20.21
CA ALA A 872 22.59 19.41 -20.99
C ALA A 872 22.87 18.25 -21.96
N GLY A 873 22.45 17.04 -21.65
CA GLY A 873 22.65 15.84 -22.48
C GLY A 873 21.79 15.79 -23.74
N GLY A 874 20.67 16.52 -23.77
CA GLY A 874 19.79 16.60 -24.95
C GLY A 874 20.33 17.46 -26.12
N SER A 875 21.45 18.14 -25.92
CA SER A 875 22.07 18.99 -26.95
C SER A 875 23.30 18.34 -27.61
N ARG A 876 23.62 17.09 -27.39
CA ARG A 876 24.71 16.35 -28.02
C ARG A 876 24.26 15.32 -29.06
#